data_5b70d1a943d3ee93f5eecacb41807bfc
#
_entry.id   5b70d1a943d3ee93f5eecacb41807bfc
#
_cell.length_a   1.000
_cell.length_b   1.000
_cell.length_c   1.000
_cell.angle_alpha   90.00
_cell.angle_beta   90.00
_cell.angle_gamma   90.00
#
_symmetry.space_group_name_H-M   'P 1'
#
loop_
_entity.id
_entity.type
_entity.pdbx_description
1 polymer ?
#
loop_
_entity_poly.entity_id
_entity_poly.type
_entity_poly.pdbx_seq_one_letter_code
_entity_poly.pdbx_strand_id
1 'polypeptide(L)'
;MTLPLDKIRNIGIVAHIDAGKTTLTERMLFYSKASHRLGEVDQGTTVTDFDPEEQERGITIYSAAVSFRWADVSVNLIDTPGHVDFTAEVERSLRVLDGAVVVFSAREGVEAQSETVWRQADKYGVPRLALINKLDREGADFFGTIKQIEQRLGAKPLVLQVPVGMGPPHVTDPFRGLVDLVTMELLIFPPKEEALSPGSGGGQVTRGPIPPEAADLAAEWREHLVSTLFDYSDEVAELALAEATLPPELVRKVIRQATLARLVVPVFGGSALDCIGVQPVLDGVAAYLPSPADVPPVEGLDPAAKTPTTISRPADPAAPFCGLVFKILAEKHGDLAFLRVYSGTLKAGSRAWNPLRQKKENIAQLWHVQADRREQVPEAKAGDIVGVIGPRASVTGDTLCDVAAPIVLETITFPETVISMAIEPETSLERKKLSEALEMMKRQDPTFRALESEDTGQTLISGMGELHLEVIRHRLERDFKLKCRVHKPRVSYKETLQRAATAVGESNRQVAGQTLVATVTVRGEPTGEQMPVTVEQGWFPENEALAAIAATMTESVRESSERGGGKGCPLWGVRIVVLASPIPEPPPGDVAIRIAAADAIDNLLAAAGSVLLEPVMRVEVTVPEHHLGDVINDLQQRRAIITATEIRGGVTVLTAEAPLASMFGYSAAVRSVSQGRASFTMAPLKYGPASAETADAYM
;
A
#
# COMPACT_ATOMS: atom_id res chain seq x y z
N MET A 1 7.20 24.62 -20.58
CA MET A 1 6.27 25.53 -19.88
C MET A 1 5.62 24.75 -18.74
N THR A 2 5.78 25.19 -17.51
CA THR A 2 5.08 24.59 -16.36
C THR A 2 3.56 24.83 -16.50
N LEU A 3 2.79 23.77 -16.45
CA LEU A 3 1.32 23.86 -16.51
C LEU A 3 0.77 24.49 -15.23
N PRO A 4 -0.40 25.16 -15.27
CA PRO A 4 -1.12 25.60 -14.08
C PRO A 4 -1.49 24.41 -13.19
N LEU A 5 -1.60 24.63 -11.87
CA LEU A 5 -1.89 23.58 -10.88
C LEU A 5 -3.21 22.83 -11.16
N ASP A 6 -4.24 23.53 -11.63
CA ASP A 6 -5.54 22.95 -11.99
C ASP A 6 -5.47 21.97 -13.18
N LYS A 7 -4.37 22.01 -13.95
CA LYS A 7 -4.11 21.12 -15.09
C LYS A 7 -3.20 19.93 -14.76
N ILE A 8 -2.88 19.71 -13.51
CA ILE A 8 -2.10 18.56 -13.06
C ILE A 8 -3.04 17.50 -12.47
N ARG A 9 -2.77 16.23 -12.70
CA ARG A 9 -3.44 15.08 -12.06
C ARG A 9 -2.38 14.11 -11.55
N ASN A 10 -2.27 13.97 -10.25
CA ASN A 10 -1.40 12.99 -9.62
C ASN A 10 -2.26 11.80 -9.20
N ILE A 11 -2.21 10.75 -9.98
CA ILE A 11 -3.10 9.60 -9.83
C ILE A 11 -2.34 8.30 -9.64
N GLY A 12 -2.97 7.36 -8.94
CA GLY A 12 -2.51 5.98 -8.86
C GLY A 12 -3.50 5.03 -9.52
N ILE A 13 -2.97 3.97 -10.11
CA ILE A 13 -3.80 2.83 -10.48
C ILE A 13 -3.61 1.75 -9.42
N VAL A 14 -4.70 1.35 -8.81
CA VAL A 14 -4.74 0.33 -7.76
C VAL A 14 -5.71 -0.78 -8.13
N ALA A 15 -5.33 -2.03 -7.85
CA ALA A 15 -6.13 -3.19 -8.21
C ALA A 15 -5.69 -4.41 -7.41
N HIS A 16 -6.52 -5.44 -7.35
CA HIS A 16 -6.05 -6.76 -6.97
C HIS A 16 -5.20 -7.40 -8.07
N ILE A 17 -4.55 -8.52 -7.74
CA ILE A 17 -3.74 -9.29 -8.68
C ILE A 17 -4.61 -9.69 -9.88
N ASP A 18 -4.05 -9.63 -11.08
CA ASP A 18 -4.70 -10.02 -12.34
C ASP A 18 -5.97 -9.22 -12.73
N ALA A 19 -6.37 -8.16 -12.02
CA ALA A 19 -7.50 -7.32 -12.46
C ALA A 19 -7.25 -6.59 -13.78
N GLY A 20 -6.01 -6.57 -14.26
CA GLY A 20 -5.59 -5.91 -15.49
C GLY A 20 -5.03 -4.50 -15.28
N LYS A 21 -4.46 -4.23 -14.11
CA LYS A 21 -3.84 -2.96 -13.75
C LYS A 21 -2.74 -2.55 -14.74
N THR A 22 -1.70 -3.36 -14.89
CA THR A 22 -0.57 -3.09 -15.79
C THR A 22 -1.02 -2.98 -17.25
N THR A 23 -1.97 -3.83 -17.67
CA THR A 23 -2.57 -3.73 -19.01
C THR A 23 -3.26 -2.37 -19.22
N LEU A 24 -4.03 -1.89 -18.23
CA LEU A 24 -4.66 -0.56 -18.30
C LEU A 24 -3.61 0.54 -18.38
N THR A 25 -2.57 0.48 -17.54
CA THR A 25 -1.46 1.45 -17.52
C THR A 25 -0.79 1.53 -18.89
N GLU A 26 -0.42 0.39 -19.48
CA GLU A 26 0.21 0.33 -20.81
C GLU A 26 -0.70 0.90 -21.92
N ARG A 27 -2.01 0.63 -21.85
CA ARG A 27 -2.97 1.23 -22.79
C ARG A 27 -3.09 2.75 -22.62
N MET A 28 -3.12 3.25 -21.37
CA MET A 28 -3.11 4.69 -21.10
C MET A 28 -1.86 5.38 -21.66
N LEU A 29 -0.67 4.78 -21.50
CA LEU A 29 0.59 5.28 -22.03
C LEU A 29 0.59 5.27 -23.56
N PHE A 30 0.04 4.23 -24.17
CA PHE A 30 -0.07 4.13 -25.63
C PHE A 30 -1.03 5.18 -26.20
N TYR A 31 -2.23 5.33 -25.64
CA TYR A 31 -3.22 6.31 -26.09
C TYR A 31 -2.76 7.75 -25.90
N SER A 32 -2.05 8.03 -24.84
CA SER A 32 -1.45 9.35 -24.59
C SER A 32 -0.21 9.64 -25.44
N LYS A 33 0.25 8.67 -26.25
CA LYS A 33 1.48 8.76 -27.07
C LYS A 33 2.76 8.93 -26.24
N ALA A 34 2.70 8.60 -24.95
CA ALA A 34 3.88 8.60 -24.07
C ALA A 34 4.79 7.40 -24.35
N SER A 35 4.22 6.30 -24.84
CA SER A 35 4.95 5.16 -25.36
C SER A 35 4.62 4.94 -26.84
N HIS A 36 5.64 4.67 -27.65
CA HIS A 36 5.49 4.32 -29.07
C HIS A 36 5.31 2.80 -29.29
N ARG A 37 5.59 2.00 -28.27
CA ARG A 37 5.44 0.55 -28.28
C ARG A 37 4.42 0.16 -27.21
N LEU A 38 3.59 -0.78 -27.55
CA LEU A 38 2.67 -1.37 -26.60
C LEU A 38 3.41 -2.44 -25.81
N GLY A 39 3.42 -2.29 -24.48
CA GLY A 39 3.88 -3.33 -23.59
C GLY A 39 2.82 -4.39 -23.39
N GLU A 40 3.20 -5.66 -23.42
CA GLU A 40 2.36 -6.80 -23.07
C GLU A 40 2.95 -7.51 -21.84
N VAL A 41 2.11 -7.72 -20.83
CA VAL A 41 2.52 -8.33 -19.55
C VAL A 41 3.05 -9.75 -19.78
N ASP A 42 2.32 -10.54 -20.57
CA ASP A 42 2.68 -11.93 -20.87
C ASP A 42 3.99 -12.09 -21.66
N GLN A 43 4.45 -11.02 -22.31
CA GLN A 43 5.71 -10.99 -23.07
C GLN A 43 6.85 -10.28 -22.33
N GLY A 44 6.60 -9.75 -21.12
CA GLY A 44 7.59 -9.00 -20.34
C GLY A 44 8.11 -7.74 -21.05
N THR A 45 7.28 -7.09 -21.87
CA THR A 45 7.68 -5.92 -22.68
C THR A 45 7.08 -4.61 -22.18
N THR A 46 6.47 -4.61 -20.98
CA THR A 46 5.84 -3.45 -20.36
C THR A 46 6.84 -2.36 -20.02
N VAL A 47 6.41 -1.11 -20.12
CA VAL A 47 7.22 0.07 -19.80
C VAL A 47 7.28 0.28 -18.28
N THR A 48 6.21 -0.09 -17.57
CA THR A 48 6.08 0.14 -16.13
C THR A 48 6.74 -0.94 -15.29
N ASP A 49 6.71 -2.20 -15.73
CA ASP A 49 7.39 -3.30 -15.06
C ASP A 49 8.82 -3.43 -15.64
N PHE A 50 9.73 -2.59 -15.15
CA PHE A 50 11.09 -2.47 -15.68
C PHE A 50 12.09 -3.41 -14.99
N ASP A 51 11.76 -3.97 -13.83
CA ASP A 51 12.62 -4.92 -13.14
C ASP A 51 12.48 -6.32 -13.77
N PRO A 52 13.56 -7.05 -14.04
CA PRO A 52 13.50 -8.41 -14.58
C PRO A 52 12.60 -9.37 -13.77
N GLU A 53 12.52 -9.21 -12.45
CA GLU A 53 11.63 -10.01 -11.59
C GLU A 53 10.14 -9.75 -11.90
N GLU A 54 9.78 -8.49 -12.20
CA GLU A 54 8.42 -8.12 -12.60
C GLU A 54 8.06 -8.77 -13.94
N GLN A 55 8.98 -8.68 -14.91
CA GLN A 55 8.79 -9.22 -16.25
C GLN A 55 8.70 -10.74 -16.26
N GLU A 56 9.57 -11.43 -15.49
CA GLU A 56 9.59 -12.88 -15.41
C GLU A 56 8.34 -13.43 -14.71
N ARG A 57 7.85 -12.72 -13.69
CA ARG A 57 6.68 -13.14 -12.89
C ARG A 57 5.34 -12.62 -13.42
N GLY A 58 5.35 -11.62 -14.30
CA GLY A 58 4.15 -10.96 -14.82
C GLY A 58 3.38 -10.17 -13.76
N ILE A 59 4.06 -9.70 -12.69
CA ILE A 59 3.44 -8.91 -11.61
C ILE A 59 4.25 -7.64 -11.33
N THR A 60 3.58 -6.55 -11.02
CA THR A 60 4.23 -5.32 -10.55
C THR A 60 4.68 -5.48 -9.11
N ILE A 61 5.96 -5.24 -8.85
CA ILE A 61 6.61 -5.30 -7.52
C ILE A 61 6.90 -3.90 -7.01
N TYR A 62 7.40 -3.03 -7.88
CA TYR A 62 7.78 -1.67 -7.56
C TYR A 62 6.82 -0.67 -8.18
N SER A 63 6.43 0.36 -7.43
CA SER A 63 5.64 1.44 -8.03
C SER A 63 6.45 2.15 -9.10
N ALA A 64 5.90 2.27 -10.30
CA ALA A 64 6.47 3.05 -11.40
C ALA A 64 5.77 4.41 -11.47
N ALA A 65 6.56 5.49 -11.53
CA ALA A 65 6.02 6.84 -11.73
C ALA A 65 6.29 7.27 -13.16
N VAL A 66 5.25 7.56 -13.91
CA VAL A 66 5.32 7.99 -15.30
C VAL A 66 4.43 9.21 -15.53
N SER A 67 4.86 10.13 -16.38
CA SER A 67 4.09 11.33 -16.71
C SER A 67 3.71 11.36 -18.18
N PHE A 68 2.49 11.77 -18.48
CA PHE A 68 2.00 11.94 -19.84
C PHE A 68 0.96 13.06 -19.91
N ARG A 69 0.56 13.42 -21.14
CA ARG A 69 -0.51 14.40 -21.37
C ARG A 69 -1.73 13.75 -21.95
N TRP A 70 -2.90 14.14 -21.45
CA TRP A 70 -4.19 13.77 -21.99
C TRP A 70 -5.08 15.00 -22.05
N ALA A 71 -5.67 15.25 -23.23
CA ALA A 71 -6.39 16.50 -23.48
C ALA A 71 -5.54 17.73 -23.07
N ASP A 72 -6.01 18.52 -22.14
CA ASP A 72 -5.35 19.74 -21.66
C ASP A 72 -4.70 19.57 -20.27
N VAL A 73 -4.63 18.34 -19.75
CA VAL A 73 -4.04 18.03 -18.42
C VAL A 73 -2.74 17.24 -18.56
N SER A 74 -1.86 17.43 -17.56
CA SER A 74 -0.69 16.57 -17.34
C SER A 74 -1.02 15.56 -16.25
N VAL A 75 -0.85 14.29 -16.58
CA VAL A 75 -1.10 13.19 -15.64
C VAL A 75 0.24 12.65 -15.18
N ASN A 76 0.46 12.66 -13.87
CA ASN A 76 1.51 11.91 -13.21
C ASN A 76 0.87 10.64 -12.67
N LEU A 77 1.17 9.53 -13.29
CA LEU A 77 0.62 8.22 -12.97
C LEU A 77 1.62 7.45 -12.11
N ILE A 78 1.16 6.92 -10.99
CA ILE A 78 1.91 5.96 -10.19
C ILE A 78 1.22 4.60 -10.33
N ASP A 79 1.89 3.68 -11.00
CA ASP A 79 1.46 2.29 -11.06
C ASP A 79 1.88 1.59 -9.77
N THR A 80 0.94 1.00 -9.04
CA THR A 80 1.17 0.41 -7.73
C THR A 80 1.20 -1.11 -7.80
N PRO A 81 1.97 -1.80 -6.94
CA PRO A 81 1.91 -3.26 -6.87
C PRO A 81 0.51 -3.77 -6.56
N GLY A 82 0.17 -4.90 -7.16
CA GLY A 82 -1.08 -5.60 -6.88
C GLY A 82 -0.96 -6.73 -5.86
N HIS A 83 0.21 -7.05 -5.33
CA HIS A 83 0.42 -8.18 -4.41
C HIS A 83 0.47 -7.74 -2.95
N VAL A 84 -0.09 -8.54 -2.04
CA VAL A 84 -0.18 -8.22 -0.60
C VAL A 84 1.18 -8.04 0.08
N ASP A 85 2.22 -8.73 -0.39
CA ASP A 85 3.58 -8.60 0.15
C ASP A 85 4.18 -7.21 -0.12
N PHE A 86 3.58 -6.43 -1.04
CA PHE A 86 4.01 -5.09 -1.40
C PHE A 86 3.01 -4.00 -1.01
N THR A 87 2.15 -4.29 -0.03
CA THR A 87 1.13 -3.35 0.47
C THR A 87 1.71 -2.01 0.93
N ALA A 88 2.92 -2.02 1.44
CA ALA A 88 3.63 -0.80 1.84
C ALA A 88 4.01 0.11 0.65
N GLU A 89 4.30 -0.48 -0.52
CA GLU A 89 4.49 0.29 -1.75
C GLU A 89 3.20 0.99 -2.17
N VAL A 90 2.05 0.30 -2.01
CA VAL A 90 0.73 0.88 -2.26
C VAL A 90 0.46 2.03 -1.29
N GLU A 91 0.71 1.85 0.00
CA GLU A 91 0.49 2.88 1.02
C GLU A 91 1.36 4.12 0.79
N ARG A 92 2.64 3.93 0.45
CA ARG A 92 3.55 5.03 0.06
C ARG A 92 3.02 5.81 -1.14
N SER A 93 2.54 5.10 -2.13
CA SER A 93 1.98 5.69 -3.35
C SER A 93 0.72 6.48 -3.04
N LEU A 94 -0.24 5.89 -2.32
CA LEU A 94 -1.49 6.56 -1.95
C LEU A 94 -1.28 7.84 -1.15
N ARG A 95 -0.21 7.92 -0.33
CA ARG A 95 0.12 9.13 0.45
C ARG A 95 0.47 10.34 -0.42
N VAL A 96 0.97 10.13 -1.63
CA VAL A 96 1.43 11.19 -2.53
C VAL A 96 0.48 11.46 -3.70
N LEU A 97 -0.61 10.70 -3.78
CA LEU A 97 -1.62 10.84 -4.83
C LEU A 97 -2.69 11.85 -4.44
N ASP A 98 -3.22 12.54 -5.44
CA ASP A 98 -4.40 13.38 -5.29
C ASP A 98 -5.68 12.62 -5.63
N GLY A 99 -5.61 11.60 -6.50
CA GLY A 99 -6.73 10.75 -6.89
C GLY A 99 -6.29 9.33 -7.27
N ALA A 100 -7.23 8.42 -7.44
CA ALA A 100 -6.94 7.04 -7.84
C ALA A 100 -7.95 6.48 -8.85
N VAL A 101 -7.47 5.53 -9.67
CA VAL A 101 -8.31 4.65 -10.49
C VAL A 101 -8.23 3.25 -9.89
N VAL A 102 -9.36 2.75 -9.40
CA VAL A 102 -9.47 1.40 -8.84
C VAL A 102 -9.99 0.46 -9.93
N VAL A 103 -9.21 -0.57 -10.24
CA VAL A 103 -9.59 -1.55 -11.26
C VAL A 103 -10.15 -2.80 -10.58
N PHE A 104 -11.39 -3.11 -10.88
CA PHE A 104 -12.05 -4.35 -10.49
C PHE A 104 -12.17 -5.26 -11.71
N SER A 105 -12.13 -6.56 -11.49
CA SER A 105 -12.45 -7.51 -12.53
C SER A 105 -13.96 -7.84 -12.52
N ALA A 106 -14.61 -7.76 -13.65
CA ALA A 106 -16.03 -8.15 -13.78
C ALA A 106 -16.26 -9.63 -13.45
N ARG A 107 -15.22 -10.45 -13.52
CA ARG A 107 -15.28 -11.88 -13.25
C ARG A 107 -15.12 -12.21 -11.77
N GLU A 108 -14.09 -11.63 -11.13
CA GLU A 108 -13.73 -11.89 -9.74
C GLU A 108 -14.48 -10.94 -8.76
N GLY A 109 -14.91 -9.77 -9.22
CA GLY A 109 -15.59 -8.77 -8.40
C GLY A 109 -14.66 -8.07 -7.41
N VAL A 110 -15.17 -7.82 -6.20
CA VAL A 110 -14.40 -7.22 -5.09
C VAL A 110 -13.72 -8.31 -4.30
N GLU A 111 -12.40 -8.33 -4.28
CA GLU A 111 -11.57 -9.26 -3.51
C GLU A 111 -11.07 -8.62 -2.20
N ALA A 112 -10.55 -9.43 -1.26
CA ALA A 112 -10.03 -8.97 0.02
C ALA A 112 -8.91 -7.91 -0.14
N GLN A 113 -8.11 -8.05 -1.16
CA GLN A 113 -7.07 -7.09 -1.49
C GLN A 113 -7.65 -5.75 -1.96
N SER A 114 -8.74 -5.78 -2.74
CA SER A 114 -9.46 -4.57 -3.14
C SER A 114 -9.98 -3.82 -1.90
N GLU A 115 -10.51 -4.54 -0.89
CA GLU A 115 -10.94 -3.94 0.37
C GLU A 115 -9.78 -3.29 1.14
N THR A 116 -8.61 -3.96 1.18
CA THR A 116 -7.43 -3.43 1.87
C THR A 116 -6.96 -2.13 1.26
N VAL A 117 -6.79 -2.11 -0.08
CA VAL A 117 -6.36 -0.91 -0.81
C VAL A 117 -7.40 0.20 -0.72
N TRP A 118 -8.70 -0.17 -0.74
CA TRP A 118 -9.81 0.77 -0.58
C TRP A 118 -9.76 1.48 0.77
N ARG A 119 -9.58 0.73 1.87
CA ARG A 119 -9.43 1.30 3.23
C ARG A 119 -8.19 2.19 3.36
N GLN A 120 -7.08 1.82 2.71
CA GLN A 120 -5.90 2.67 2.67
C GLN A 120 -6.19 4.00 1.95
N ALA A 121 -6.90 3.95 0.82
CA ALA A 121 -7.32 5.15 0.10
C ALA A 121 -8.28 6.02 0.94
N ASP A 122 -9.17 5.41 1.75
CA ASP A 122 -10.04 6.12 2.70
C ASP A 122 -9.22 6.82 3.79
N LYS A 123 -8.22 6.13 4.34
CA LYS A 123 -7.30 6.68 5.36
C LYS A 123 -6.65 7.99 4.90
N TYR A 124 -6.24 8.05 3.63
CA TYR A 124 -5.60 9.25 3.05
C TYR A 124 -6.59 10.19 2.36
N GLY A 125 -7.89 9.89 2.42
CA GLY A 125 -8.91 10.75 1.84
C GLY A 125 -8.84 10.90 0.32
N VAL A 126 -8.35 9.88 -0.40
CA VAL A 126 -8.12 9.94 -1.85
C VAL A 126 -9.42 9.73 -2.63
N PRO A 127 -9.92 10.72 -3.40
CA PRO A 127 -11.01 10.55 -4.34
C PRO A 127 -10.66 9.54 -5.43
N ARG A 128 -11.64 8.79 -5.91
CA ARG A 128 -11.37 7.67 -6.83
C ARG A 128 -12.43 7.50 -7.90
N LEU A 129 -11.99 6.90 -9.02
CA LEU A 129 -12.82 6.32 -10.07
C LEU A 129 -12.73 4.80 -9.98
N ALA A 130 -13.77 4.10 -10.39
CA ALA A 130 -13.76 2.65 -10.53
C ALA A 130 -13.83 2.26 -12.01
N LEU A 131 -13.00 1.31 -12.43
CA LEU A 131 -13.11 0.63 -13.71
C LEU A 131 -13.44 -0.84 -13.47
N ILE A 132 -14.57 -1.29 -13.97
CA ILE A 132 -14.92 -2.71 -14.04
C ILE A 132 -14.39 -3.27 -15.36
N ASN A 133 -13.25 -3.94 -15.27
CA ASN A 133 -12.47 -4.47 -16.39
C ASN A 133 -12.84 -5.91 -16.70
N LYS A 134 -12.35 -6.44 -17.82
CA LYS A 134 -12.55 -7.83 -18.28
C LYS A 134 -14.01 -8.16 -18.63
N LEU A 135 -14.76 -7.20 -19.15
CA LEU A 135 -16.13 -7.43 -19.61
C LEU A 135 -16.22 -8.39 -20.81
N ASP A 136 -15.09 -8.63 -21.49
CA ASP A 136 -14.89 -9.58 -22.58
C ASP A 136 -14.75 -11.05 -22.13
N ARG A 137 -14.64 -11.31 -20.84
CA ARG A 137 -14.35 -12.64 -20.30
C ARG A 137 -15.61 -13.42 -19.95
N GLU A 138 -15.51 -14.75 -20.04
CA GLU A 138 -16.56 -15.65 -19.58
C GLU A 138 -16.80 -15.49 -18.08
N GLY A 139 -18.07 -15.39 -17.68
CA GLY A 139 -18.46 -15.14 -16.29
C GLY A 139 -18.36 -13.68 -15.84
N ALA A 140 -18.20 -12.74 -16.78
CA ALA A 140 -18.23 -11.31 -16.46
C ALA A 140 -19.61 -10.89 -15.92
N ASP A 141 -19.65 -10.23 -14.77
CA ASP A 141 -20.85 -9.69 -14.13
C ASP A 141 -20.61 -8.24 -13.69
N PHE A 142 -20.96 -7.30 -14.55
CA PHE A 142 -20.83 -5.88 -14.29
C PHE A 142 -21.69 -5.42 -13.11
N PHE A 143 -22.96 -5.80 -13.12
CA PHE A 143 -23.94 -5.35 -12.12
C PHE A 143 -23.74 -6.00 -10.75
N GLY A 144 -23.34 -7.27 -10.72
CA GLY A 144 -22.93 -7.95 -9.49
C GLY A 144 -21.69 -7.31 -8.88
N THR A 145 -20.74 -6.88 -9.70
CA THR A 145 -19.56 -6.16 -9.21
C THR A 145 -19.93 -4.80 -8.60
N ILE A 146 -20.86 -4.03 -9.19
CA ILE A 146 -21.38 -2.78 -8.62
C ILE A 146 -22.00 -3.02 -7.24
N LYS A 147 -22.85 -4.03 -7.10
CA LYS A 147 -23.45 -4.40 -5.81
C LYS A 147 -22.41 -4.75 -4.75
N GLN A 148 -21.33 -5.44 -5.16
CA GLN A 148 -20.23 -5.76 -4.24
C GLN A 148 -19.45 -4.51 -3.81
N ILE A 149 -19.21 -3.55 -4.72
CA ILE A 149 -18.59 -2.26 -4.40
C ILE A 149 -19.43 -1.55 -3.33
N GLU A 150 -20.75 -1.53 -3.49
CA GLU A 150 -21.65 -0.92 -2.51
C GLU A 150 -21.64 -1.67 -1.18
N GLN A 151 -21.83 -2.98 -1.19
CA GLN A 151 -22.03 -3.78 0.02
C GLN A 151 -20.74 -4.05 0.81
N ARG A 152 -19.64 -4.33 0.12
CA ARG A 152 -18.37 -4.72 0.77
C ARG A 152 -17.45 -3.53 1.05
N LEU A 153 -17.50 -2.48 0.22
CA LEU A 153 -16.66 -1.31 0.38
C LEU A 153 -17.40 -0.13 1.04
N GLY A 154 -18.72 -0.23 1.22
CA GLY A 154 -19.54 0.86 1.77
C GLY A 154 -19.53 2.11 0.91
N ALA A 155 -19.24 1.98 -0.38
CA ALA A 155 -19.15 3.07 -1.35
C ALA A 155 -20.49 3.35 -1.99
N LYS A 156 -20.68 4.56 -2.54
CA LYS A 156 -21.84 4.91 -3.37
C LYS A 156 -21.38 4.93 -4.85
N PRO A 157 -21.48 3.81 -5.58
CA PRO A 157 -21.07 3.75 -6.98
C PRO A 157 -22.01 4.59 -7.84
N LEU A 158 -21.47 5.47 -8.67
CA LEU A 158 -22.18 6.27 -9.63
C LEU A 158 -21.86 5.78 -11.03
N VAL A 159 -22.75 4.97 -11.60
CA VAL A 159 -22.54 4.33 -12.89
C VAL A 159 -22.62 5.36 -14.00
N LEU A 160 -21.54 5.54 -14.75
CA LEU A 160 -21.47 6.48 -15.88
C LEU A 160 -21.62 5.78 -17.22
N GLN A 161 -21.45 4.46 -17.26
CA GLN A 161 -21.52 3.67 -18.48
C GLN A 161 -22.17 2.32 -18.19
N VAL A 162 -22.94 1.80 -19.12
CA VAL A 162 -23.45 0.43 -19.09
C VAL A 162 -22.93 -0.35 -20.29
N PRO A 163 -22.57 -1.63 -20.12
CA PRO A 163 -22.08 -2.46 -21.22
C PRO A 163 -23.21 -2.88 -22.17
N VAL A 164 -22.87 -3.00 -23.45
CA VAL A 164 -23.72 -3.64 -24.48
C VAL A 164 -23.21 -5.06 -24.67
N GLY A 165 -23.91 -6.03 -24.06
CA GLY A 165 -23.44 -7.39 -23.93
C GLY A 165 -22.30 -7.57 -22.91
N MET A 166 -22.02 -8.82 -22.56
CA MET A 166 -20.90 -9.21 -21.68
C MET A 166 -20.38 -10.59 -22.07
N GLY A 167 -19.08 -10.81 -21.93
CA GLY A 167 -18.43 -12.07 -22.24
C GLY A 167 -17.77 -12.11 -23.61
N PRO A 168 -17.15 -13.26 -23.94
CA PRO A 168 -16.38 -13.45 -25.17
C PRO A 168 -17.28 -13.59 -26.42
N PRO A 169 -16.71 -13.52 -27.64
CA PRO A 169 -17.46 -13.55 -28.91
C PRO A 169 -18.36 -14.76 -29.13
N HIS A 170 -18.16 -15.87 -28.43
CA HIS A 170 -18.91 -17.10 -28.59
C HIS A 170 -20.15 -17.22 -27.69
N VAL A 171 -20.38 -16.28 -26.77
CA VAL A 171 -21.62 -16.29 -25.96
C VAL A 171 -22.77 -15.63 -26.70
N THR A 172 -23.99 -15.81 -26.20
CA THR A 172 -25.22 -15.33 -26.85
C THR A 172 -25.26 -13.82 -27.04
N ASP A 173 -24.74 -13.07 -26.05
CA ASP A 173 -24.67 -11.61 -26.07
C ASP A 173 -23.25 -11.13 -25.67
N PRO A 174 -22.28 -11.16 -26.62
CA PRO A 174 -20.91 -10.81 -26.33
C PRO A 174 -20.74 -9.32 -26.08
N PHE A 175 -19.66 -8.96 -25.39
CA PHE A 175 -19.30 -7.56 -25.12
C PHE A 175 -18.93 -6.82 -26.44
N ARG A 176 -19.66 -5.74 -26.75
CA ARG A 176 -19.51 -5.01 -28.03
C ARG A 176 -19.17 -3.52 -27.86
N GLY A 177 -19.48 -2.94 -26.71
CA GLY A 177 -19.29 -1.52 -26.49
C GLY A 177 -19.93 -1.04 -25.19
N LEU A 178 -19.99 0.27 -25.03
CA LEU A 178 -20.48 0.92 -23.81
C LEU A 178 -21.49 2.01 -24.17
N VAL A 179 -22.55 2.17 -23.41
CA VAL A 179 -23.44 3.33 -23.49
C VAL A 179 -22.98 4.36 -22.45
N ASP A 180 -22.66 5.57 -22.90
CA ASP A 180 -22.36 6.72 -22.05
C ASP A 180 -23.68 7.31 -21.51
N LEU A 181 -23.90 7.17 -20.21
CA LEU A 181 -25.13 7.64 -19.56
C LEU A 181 -25.17 9.16 -19.40
N VAL A 182 -24.03 9.86 -19.52
CA VAL A 182 -24.00 11.34 -19.45
C VAL A 182 -24.53 11.95 -20.74
N THR A 183 -24.18 11.40 -21.89
CA THR A 183 -24.62 11.90 -23.21
C THR A 183 -25.72 11.08 -23.84
N MET A 184 -26.03 9.88 -23.33
CA MET A 184 -26.97 8.92 -23.89
C MET A 184 -26.61 8.53 -25.32
N GLU A 185 -25.35 8.14 -25.52
CA GLU A 185 -24.80 7.71 -26.79
C GLU A 185 -24.05 6.39 -26.65
N LEU A 186 -24.08 5.57 -27.68
CA LEU A 186 -23.23 4.38 -27.79
C LEU A 186 -21.80 4.81 -28.10
N LEU A 187 -20.85 4.32 -27.33
CA LEU A 187 -19.43 4.42 -27.61
C LEU A 187 -18.97 3.19 -28.39
N ILE A 188 -18.49 3.41 -29.61
CA ILE A 188 -18.01 2.37 -30.51
C ILE A 188 -16.49 2.51 -30.59
N PHE A 189 -15.79 1.45 -30.22
CA PHE A 189 -14.34 1.37 -30.19
C PHE A 189 -13.82 0.68 -31.46
N PRO A 190 -12.68 1.12 -32.00
CA PRO A 190 -12.06 0.43 -33.13
C PRO A 190 -11.63 -0.99 -32.73
N PRO A 191 -11.61 -1.94 -33.68
CA PRO A 191 -11.06 -3.27 -33.44
C PRO A 191 -9.63 -3.19 -32.89
N LYS A 192 -9.24 -4.15 -32.03
CA LYS A 192 -7.95 -4.17 -31.34
C LYS A 192 -6.77 -4.04 -32.32
N GLU A 193 -6.81 -4.73 -33.44
CA GLU A 193 -5.77 -4.72 -34.47
C GLU A 193 -5.59 -3.32 -35.09
N GLU A 194 -6.72 -2.62 -35.30
CA GLU A 194 -6.72 -1.24 -35.80
C GLU A 194 -6.25 -0.27 -34.72
N ALA A 195 -6.78 -0.39 -33.49
CA ALA A 195 -6.40 0.44 -32.36
C ALA A 195 -4.91 0.38 -32.07
N LEU A 196 -4.30 -0.80 -32.21
CA LEU A 196 -2.89 -1.06 -31.92
C LEU A 196 -1.96 -0.93 -33.13
N SER A 197 -2.48 -0.59 -34.31
CA SER A 197 -1.65 -0.44 -35.52
C SER A 197 -0.65 0.73 -35.35
N PRO A 198 0.59 0.58 -35.85
CA PRO A 198 1.59 1.65 -35.78
C PRO A 198 1.08 2.95 -36.44
N GLY A 199 1.09 4.05 -35.68
CA GLY A 199 0.63 5.36 -36.15
C GLY A 199 -0.88 5.61 -36.03
N SER A 200 -1.71 4.63 -35.60
CA SER A 200 -3.14 4.82 -35.37
C SER A 200 -3.46 5.82 -34.26
N GLY A 201 -2.52 6.00 -33.33
CA GLY A 201 -2.74 6.80 -32.11
C GLY A 201 -3.86 6.24 -31.21
N GLY A 202 -4.14 4.93 -31.35
CA GLY A 202 -5.18 4.25 -30.59
C GLY A 202 -6.57 4.25 -31.23
N GLY A 203 -6.74 4.86 -32.40
CA GLY A 203 -8.03 5.05 -33.04
C GLY A 203 -8.95 6.02 -32.31
N GLN A 204 -9.98 6.50 -32.98
CA GLN A 204 -10.99 7.37 -32.37
C GLN A 204 -12.19 6.57 -31.91
N VAL A 205 -12.65 6.86 -30.70
CA VAL A 205 -13.97 6.38 -30.24
C VAL A 205 -15.04 7.14 -31.01
N THR A 206 -15.90 6.42 -31.71
CA THR A 206 -17.03 7.01 -32.44
C THR A 206 -18.28 6.93 -31.56
N ARG A 207 -19.19 7.89 -31.73
CA ARG A 207 -20.44 7.96 -31.01
C ARG A 207 -21.60 7.65 -31.96
N GLY A 208 -22.56 6.89 -31.49
CA GLY A 208 -23.72 6.49 -32.27
C GLY A 208 -24.98 6.35 -31.45
N PRO A 209 -26.12 6.05 -32.12
CA PRO A 209 -27.37 5.82 -31.40
C PRO A 209 -27.30 4.55 -30.56
N ILE A 210 -27.97 4.55 -29.41
CA ILE A 210 -28.11 3.39 -28.54
C ILE A 210 -28.88 2.30 -29.27
N PRO A 211 -28.38 1.07 -29.33
CA PRO A 211 -29.09 -0.03 -29.98
C PRO A 211 -30.35 -0.39 -29.17
N PRO A 212 -31.44 -0.84 -29.87
CA PRO A 212 -32.73 -1.13 -29.22
C PRO A 212 -32.62 -2.06 -28.01
N GLU A 213 -31.75 -3.07 -28.10
CA GLU A 213 -31.52 -4.07 -27.03
C GLU A 213 -30.91 -3.48 -25.74
N ALA A 214 -30.25 -2.33 -25.82
CA ALA A 214 -29.65 -1.65 -24.69
C ALA A 214 -30.44 -0.40 -24.23
N ALA A 215 -31.48 -0.01 -24.94
CA ALA A 215 -32.19 1.24 -24.72
C ALA A 215 -32.88 1.30 -23.34
N ASP A 216 -33.59 0.25 -22.97
CA ASP A 216 -34.32 0.16 -21.71
C ASP A 216 -33.35 0.18 -20.52
N LEU A 217 -32.26 -0.61 -20.59
CA LEU A 217 -31.21 -0.66 -19.58
C LEU A 217 -30.52 0.72 -19.44
N ALA A 218 -30.21 1.37 -20.54
CA ALA A 218 -29.59 2.69 -20.53
C ALA A 218 -30.51 3.75 -19.91
N ALA A 219 -31.82 3.71 -20.20
CA ALA A 219 -32.79 4.59 -19.62
C ALA A 219 -32.95 4.39 -18.12
N GLU A 220 -33.03 3.16 -17.63
CA GLU A 220 -33.07 2.82 -16.21
C GLU A 220 -31.85 3.36 -15.48
N TRP A 221 -30.64 3.07 -15.97
CA TRP A 221 -29.41 3.54 -15.32
C TRP A 221 -29.19 5.04 -15.47
N ARG A 222 -29.69 5.68 -16.51
CA ARG A 222 -29.72 7.14 -16.63
C ARG A 222 -30.60 7.76 -15.53
N GLU A 223 -31.75 7.18 -15.26
CA GLU A 223 -32.64 7.61 -14.17
C GLU A 223 -31.96 7.45 -12.81
N HIS A 224 -31.29 6.33 -12.56
CA HIS A 224 -30.47 6.12 -11.36
C HIS A 224 -29.35 7.16 -11.23
N LEU A 225 -28.63 7.47 -12.31
CA LEU A 225 -27.59 8.47 -12.32
C LEU A 225 -28.16 9.84 -11.92
N VAL A 226 -29.24 10.27 -12.59
CA VAL A 226 -29.84 11.59 -12.37
C VAL A 226 -30.42 11.70 -10.96
N SER A 227 -31.18 10.67 -10.51
CA SER A 227 -31.75 10.66 -9.14
C SER A 227 -30.68 10.70 -8.06
N THR A 228 -29.55 10.05 -8.27
CA THR A 228 -28.41 10.13 -7.34
C THR A 228 -27.84 11.55 -7.26
N LEU A 229 -27.82 12.29 -8.36
CA LEU A 229 -27.30 13.63 -8.42
C LEU A 229 -28.23 14.68 -7.77
N PHE A 230 -29.51 14.36 -7.51
CA PHE A 230 -30.42 15.24 -6.76
C PHE A 230 -29.90 15.58 -5.36
N ASP A 231 -29.26 14.63 -4.72
CA ASP A 231 -28.66 14.83 -3.37
C ASP A 231 -27.54 15.88 -3.37
N TYR A 232 -27.03 16.26 -4.56
CA TYR A 232 -25.81 17.07 -4.69
C TYR A 232 -26.02 18.37 -5.49
N SER A 233 -27.21 18.58 -6.11
CA SER A 233 -27.49 19.78 -6.89
C SER A 233 -28.98 20.05 -7.04
N ASP A 234 -29.45 21.12 -6.44
CA ASP A 234 -30.84 21.59 -6.60
C ASP A 234 -31.17 21.93 -8.06
N GLU A 235 -30.18 22.46 -8.80
CA GLU A 235 -30.36 22.82 -10.23
C GLU A 235 -30.63 21.56 -11.07
N VAL A 236 -29.93 20.44 -10.78
CA VAL A 236 -30.18 19.15 -11.47
C VAL A 236 -31.56 18.61 -11.08
N ALA A 237 -31.94 18.70 -9.81
CA ALA A 237 -33.23 18.24 -9.33
C ALA A 237 -34.38 19.04 -9.96
N GLU A 238 -34.28 20.36 -10.01
CA GLU A 238 -35.28 21.25 -10.61
C GLU A 238 -35.49 20.99 -12.11
N LEU A 239 -34.38 20.88 -12.87
CA LEU A 239 -34.45 20.59 -14.31
C LEU A 239 -35.03 19.19 -14.59
N ALA A 240 -34.66 18.19 -13.80
CA ALA A 240 -35.18 16.86 -13.98
C ALA A 240 -36.67 16.73 -13.62
N LEU A 241 -37.11 17.38 -12.53
CA LEU A 241 -38.53 17.44 -12.16
C LEU A 241 -39.38 18.19 -13.17
N ALA A 242 -38.78 19.16 -13.87
CA ALA A 242 -39.42 19.86 -14.98
C ALA A 242 -39.38 19.09 -16.31
N GLU A 243 -38.88 17.84 -16.32
CA GLU A 243 -38.66 17.03 -17.53
C GLU A 243 -37.82 17.76 -18.60
N ALA A 244 -36.99 18.72 -18.18
CA ALA A 244 -36.10 19.46 -19.06
C ALA A 244 -34.85 18.68 -19.40
N THR A 245 -34.28 18.91 -20.58
CA THR A 245 -33.02 18.30 -20.98
C THR A 245 -31.88 18.77 -20.06
N LEU A 246 -31.24 17.83 -19.37
CA LEU A 246 -30.06 18.11 -18.54
C LEU A 246 -28.81 18.31 -19.42
N PRO A 247 -28.19 19.50 -19.39
CA PRO A 247 -26.94 19.72 -20.11
C PRO A 247 -25.84 18.80 -19.63
N PRO A 248 -25.12 18.06 -20.52
CA PRO A 248 -24.04 17.17 -20.12
C PRO A 248 -22.95 17.86 -19.28
N GLU A 249 -22.68 19.13 -19.52
CA GLU A 249 -21.70 19.92 -18.77
C GLU A 249 -22.12 20.13 -17.31
N LEU A 250 -23.41 20.40 -17.05
CA LEU A 250 -23.94 20.50 -15.70
C LEU A 250 -23.80 19.15 -14.97
N VAL A 251 -24.18 18.07 -15.62
CA VAL A 251 -24.06 16.71 -15.07
C VAL A 251 -22.60 16.41 -14.71
N ARG A 252 -21.65 16.68 -15.62
CA ARG A 252 -20.20 16.49 -15.35
C ARG A 252 -19.71 17.33 -14.18
N LYS A 253 -20.15 18.58 -14.09
CA LYS A 253 -19.79 19.49 -12.99
C LYS A 253 -20.23 18.93 -11.63
N VAL A 254 -21.46 18.44 -11.54
CA VAL A 254 -22.00 17.89 -10.28
C VAL A 254 -21.32 16.56 -9.94
N ILE A 255 -21.07 15.68 -10.92
CA ILE A 255 -20.29 14.45 -10.73
C ILE A 255 -18.91 14.80 -10.16
N ARG A 256 -18.21 15.78 -10.73
CA ARG A 256 -16.91 16.22 -10.23
C ARG A 256 -16.99 16.67 -8.78
N GLN A 257 -17.94 17.54 -8.44
CA GLN A 257 -18.11 18.06 -7.09
C GLN A 257 -18.36 16.94 -6.07
N ALA A 258 -19.27 16.02 -6.39
CA ALA A 258 -19.56 14.86 -5.53
C ALA A 258 -18.38 13.89 -5.40
N THR A 259 -17.59 13.72 -6.47
CA THR A 259 -16.38 12.89 -6.46
C THR A 259 -15.28 13.50 -5.60
N LEU A 260 -15.01 14.80 -5.75
CA LEU A 260 -14.02 15.53 -4.94
C LEU A 260 -14.40 15.52 -3.45
N ALA A 261 -15.69 15.62 -3.14
CA ALA A 261 -16.22 15.50 -1.79
C ALA A 261 -16.24 14.03 -1.27
N ARG A 262 -15.86 13.04 -2.10
CA ARG A 262 -15.84 11.60 -1.79
C ARG A 262 -17.24 11.03 -1.45
N LEU A 263 -18.27 11.64 -1.96
CA LEU A 263 -19.66 11.24 -1.72
C LEU A 263 -20.09 10.13 -2.69
N VAL A 264 -19.50 10.10 -3.89
CA VAL A 264 -19.76 9.09 -4.92
C VAL A 264 -18.45 8.61 -5.55
N VAL A 265 -18.52 7.45 -6.19
CA VAL A 265 -17.43 6.87 -6.98
C VAL A 265 -17.92 6.65 -8.41
N PRO A 266 -17.47 7.46 -9.38
CA PRO A 266 -17.80 7.25 -10.79
C PRO A 266 -17.32 5.88 -11.27
N VAL A 267 -18.20 5.10 -11.89
CA VAL A 267 -17.93 3.74 -12.38
C VAL A 267 -17.94 3.71 -13.90
N PHE A 268 -16.86 3.17 -14.45
CA PHE A 268 -16.64 2.90 -15.87
C PHE A 268 -16.62 1.40 -16.13
N GLY A 269 -16.92 0.99 -17.35
CA GLY A 269 -16.77 -0.38 -17.80
C GLY A 269 -15.71 -0.51 -18.90
N GLY A 270 -15.17 -1.71 -19.13
CA GLY A 270 -14.26 -1.92 -20.25
C GLY A 270 -13.58 -3.29 -20.32
N SER A 271 -12.77 -3.44 -21.35
CA SER A 271 -11.76 -4.46 -21.53
C SER A 271 -10.45 -3.79 -21.91
N ALA A 272 -9.55 -3.65 -20.95
CA ALA A 272 -8.24 -3.06 -21.21
C ALA A 272 -7.44 -3.88 -22.23
N LEU A 273 -7.62 -5.22 -22.23
CA LEU A 273 -6.95 -6.11 -23.18
C LEU A 273 -7.39 -5.84 -24.62
N ASP A 274 -8.69 -5.63 -24.84
CA ASP A 274 -9.28 -5.37 -26.16
C ASP A 274 -9.37 -3.88 -26.50
N CYS A 275 -8.74 -3.03 -25.67
CA CYS A 275 -8.68 -1.59 -25.90
C CYS A 275 -10.05 -0.87 -25.79
N ILE A 276 -11.03 -1.47 -25.12
CA ILE A 276 -12.36 -0.91 -24.92
C ILE A 276 -12.47 -0.21 -23.57
N GLY A 277 -12.95 1.04 -23.52
CA GLY A 277 -13.23 1.78 -22.31
C GLY A 277 -12.03 2.59 -21.76
N VAL A 278 -10.83 2.48 -22.33
CA VAL A 278 -9.61 3.15 -21.84
C VAL A 278 -9.67 4.67 -21.99
N GLN A 279 -10.06 5.17 -23.17
CA GLN A 279 -10.17 6.62 -23.42
C GLN A 279 -11.23 7.28 -22.50
N PRO A 280 -12.44 6.72 -22.33
CA PRO A 280 -13.39 7.25 -21.34
C PRO A 280 -12.86 7.31 -19.91
N VAL A 281 -12.04 6.35 -19.47
CA VAL A 281 -11.39 6.42 -18.15
C VAL A 281 -10.38 7.58 -18.10
N LEU A 282 -9.59 7.79 -19.15
CA LEU A 282 -8.67 8.92 -19.25
C LEU A 282 -9.43 10.27 -19.23
N ASP A 283 -10.55 10.36 -19.95
CA ASP A 283 -11.45 11.53 -19.90
C ASP A 283 -12.03 11.73 -18.49
N GLY A 284 -12.42 10.63 -17.81
CA GLY A 284 -12.87 10.65 -16.42
C GLY A 284 -11.79 11.13 -15.45
N VAL A 285 -10.55 10.71 -15.62
CA VAL A 285 -9.40 11.20 -14.84
C VAL A 285 -9.25 12.71 -15.00
N ALA A 286 -9.30 13.20 -16.24
CA ALA A 286 -9.18 14.64 -16.51
C ALA A 286 -10.35 15.44 -15.93
N ALA A 287 -11.58 14.90 -16.06
CA ALA A 287 -12.81 15.60 -15.70
C ALA A 287 -13.14 15.52 -14.19
N TYR A 288 -12.96 14.39 -13.54
CA TYR A 288 -13.53 14.12 -12.22
C TYR A 288 -12.50 14.02 -11.08
N LEU A 289 -11.25 13.64 -11.35
CA LEU A 289 -10.23 13.57 -10.30
C LEU A 289 -9.64 14.93 -9.96
N PRO A 290 -9.19 15.12 -8.70
CA PRO A 290 -8.67 16.40 -8.24
C PRO A 290 -7.34 16.77 -8.91
N SER A 291 -7.11 18.06 -8.97
CA SER A 291 -5.79 18.66 -9.16
C SER A 291 -5.16 18.98 -7.79
N PRO A 292 -3.86 19.29 -7.72
CA PRO A 292 -3.24 19.77 -6.50
C PRO A 292 -3.89 21.05 -5.92
N ALA A 293 -4.61 21.82 -6.75
CA ALA A 293 -5.35 23.01 -6.30
C ALA A 293 -6.69 22.66 -5.61
N ASP A 294 -7.25 21.49 -5.88
CA ASP A 294 -8.52 21.03 -5.28
C ASP A 294 -8.29 20.32 -3.93
N VAL A 295 -7.04 19.94 -3.62
CA VAL A 295 -6.70 19.19 -2.39
C VAL A 295 -6.44 20.17 -1.24
N PRO A 296 -6.86 19.86 0.00
CA PRO A 296 -6.54 20.68 1.16
C PRO A 296 -5.03 20.91 1.31
N PRO A 297 -4.62 22.04 1.95
CA PRO A 297 -3.23 22.28 2.30
C PRO A 297 -2.62 21.07 3.05
N VAL A 298 -1.40 20.70 2.70
CA VAL A 298 -0.74 19.59 3.40
C VAL A 298 -0.42 19.99 4.84
N GLU A 299 -0.71 19.11 5.78
CA GLU A 299 -0.45 19.29 7.19
C GLU A 299 0.82 18.56 7.63
N GLY A 300 1.49 19.11 8.63
CA GLY A 300 2.67 18.52 9.24
C GLY A 300 2.95 19.14 10.61
N LEU A 301 3.95 18.58 11.29
CA LEU A 301 4.36 19.05 12.61
C LEU A 301 5.49 20.10 12.48
N ASP A 302 5.44 21.11 13.33
CA ASP A 302 6.54 22.06 13.50
C ASP A 302 7.65 21.42 14.35
N PRO A 303 8.82 21.09 13.76
CA PRO A 303 9.91 20.46 14.53
C PRO A 303 10.60 21.41 15.50
N ALA A 304 10.34 22.71 15.44
CA ALA A 304 10.90 23.71 16.37
C ALA A 304 10.00 23.96 17.59
N ALA A 305 8.75 23.54 17.54
CA ALA A 305 7.80 23.73 18.63
C ALA A 305 8.08 22.76 19.79
N LYS A 306 8.01 23.28 21.05
CA LYS A 306 8.20 22.44 22.26
C LYS A 306 7.05 21.46 22.49
N THR A 307 5.86 21.77 21.99
CA THR A 307 4.68 20.89 22.01
C THR A 307 4.30 20.55 20.57
N PRO A 308 3.81 19.35 20.27
CA PRO A 308 3.38 19.00 18.92
C PRO A 308 2.38 20.04 18.39
N THR A 309 2.80 20.84 17.41
CA THR A 309 2.00 21.89 16.80
C THR A 309 1.84 21.57 15.32
N THR A 310 0.60 21.43 14.88
CA THR A 310 0.29 21.21 13.46
C THR A 310 0.38 22.52 12.71
N ILE A 311 1.09 22.50 11.58
CA ILE A 311 1.20 23.61 10.63
C ILE A 311 0.81 23.12 9.23
N SER A 312 0.28 23.99 8.41
CA SER A 312 -0.15 23.65 7.05
C SER A 312 0.65 24.41 5.99
N ARG A 313 0.71 23.83 4.78
CA ARG A 313 1.32 24.44 3.60
C ARG A 313 0.37 24.33 2.41
N PRO A 314 0.02 25.45 1.78
CA PRO A 314 -0.81 25.44 0.58
C PRO A 314 -0.01 24.96 -0.63
N ALA A 315 -0.71 24.43 -1.62
CA ALA A 315 -0.13 24.08 -2.91
C ALA A 315 0.15 25.35 -3.75
N ASP A 316 1.07 26.20 -3.26
CA ASP A 316 1.45 27.46 -3.89
C ASP A 316 2.96 27.46 -4.21
N PRO A 317 3.36 27.65 -5.48
CA PRO A 317 4.77 27.75 -5.87
C PRO A 317 5.55 28.88 -5.19
N ALA A 318 4.87 29.93 -4.69
CA ALA A 318 5.50 31.05 -3.99
C ALA A 318 5.67 30.82 -2.48
N ALA A 319 5.00 29.83 -1.90
CA ALA A 319 5.13 29.48 -0.49
C ALA A 319 6.46 28.80 -0.17
N PRO A 320 6.85 28.63 1.12
CA PRO A 320 8.04 27.88 1.49
C PRO A 320 8.01 26.45 0.96
N PHE A 321 9.15 25.98 0.45
CA PHE A 321 9.26 24.64 -0.11
C PHE A 321 9.01 23.56 0.94
N CYS A 322 8.17 22.57 0.59
CA CYS A 322 8.12 21.30 1.27
C CYS A 322 7.73 20.17 0.31
N GLY A 323 8.35 19.01 0.48
CA GLY A 323 8.08 17.81 -0.28
C GLY A 323 8.37 16.53 0.49
N LEU A 324 7.79 15.43 0.03
CA LEU A 324 7.92 14.10 0.64
C LEU A 324 8.69 13.17 -0.30
N VAL A 325 9.74 12.57 0.22
CA VAL A 325 10.47 11.48 -0.46
C VAL A 325 9.66 10.20 -0.28
N PHE A 326 9.04 9.72 -1.35
CA PHE A 326 8.17 8.53 -1.26
C PHE A 326 8.79 7.25 -1.83
N LYS A 327 9.87 7.38 -2.62
CA LYS A 327 10.58 6.23 -3.17
C LYS A 327 12.05 6.56 -3.42
N ILE A 328 12.94 5.59 -3.22
CA ILE A 328 14.37 5.70 -3.55
C ILE A 328 14.77 4.51 -4.43
N LEU A 329 15.40 4.79 -5.55
CA LEU A 329 16.02 3.79 -6.43
C LEU A 329 17.53 3.93 -6.35
N ALA A 330 18.24 2.83 -6.05
CA ALA A 330 19.68 2.81 -6.15
C ALA A 330 20.10 2.68 -7.61
N GLU A 331 20.93 3.62 -8.07
CA GLU A 331 21.50 3.60 -9.41
C GLU A 331 23.04 3.66 -9.34
N LYS A 332 23.70 3.22 -10.42
CA LYS A 332 25.18 3.20 -10.50
C LYS A 332 25.83 4.56 -10.27
N HIS A 333 25.13 5.65 -10.56
CA HIS A 333 25.64 7.03 -10.50
C HIS A 333 25.08 7.84 -9.31
N GLY A 334 24.41 7.19 -8.38
CA GLY A 334 23.80 7.79 -7.19
C GLY A 334 22.33 7.48 -7.09
N ASP A 335 21.80 7.55 -5.88
CA ASP A 335 20.40 7.25 -5.63
C ASP A 335 19.48 8.28 -6.30
N LEU A 336 18.43 7.80 -6.97
CA LEU A 336 17.33 8.60 -7.47
C LEU A 336 16.19 8.58 -6.47
N ALA A 337 15.97 9.70 -5.78
CA ALA A 337 14.86 9.87 -4.85
C ALA A 337 13.65 10.47 -5.58
N PHE A 338 12.50 9.82 -5.52
CA PHE A 338 11.25 10.39 -6.02
C PHE A 338 10.62 11.26 -4.94
N LEU A 339 10.34 12.50 -5.33
CA LEU A 339 9.84 13.54 -4.44
C LEU A 339 8.51 14.09 -4.96
N ARG A 340 7.48 14.10 -4.11
CA ARG A 340 6.28 14.90 -4.30
C ARG A 340 6.49 16.28 -3.72
N VAL A 341 6.36 17.32 -4.54
CA VAL A 341 6.40 18.71 -4.08
C VAL A 341 5.00 19.16 -3.71
N TYR A 342 4.77 19.44 -2.42
CA TYR A 342 3.47 19.91 -1.94
C TYR A 342 3.36 21.42 -1.94
N SER A 343 4.45 22.13 -1.67
CA SER A 343 4.48 23.59 -1.54
C SER A 343 5.80 24.15 -2.04
N GLY A 344 5.79 25.37 -2.51
CA GLY A 344 6.99 26.10 -2.92
C GLY A 344 7.58 25.64 -4.25
N THR A 345 8.85 25.99 -4.43
CA THR A 345 9.64 25.67 -5.64
C THR A 345 10.99 25.11 -5.23
N LEU A 346 11.33 23.92 -5.72
CA LEU A 346 12.64 23.29 -5.57
C LEU A 346 13.49 23.54 -6.81
N LYS A 347 14.72 24.00 -6.63
CA LYS A 347 15.65 24.28 -7.74
C LYS A 347 16.81 23.30 -7.78
N ALA A 348 17.22 22.91 -8.98
CA ALA A 348 18.46 22.16 -9.17
C ALA A 348 19.67 23.00 -8.68
N GLY A 349 20.66 22.36 -8.07
CA GLY A 349 21.82 23.02 -7.46
C GLY A 349 21.54 23.66 -6.09
N SER A 350 20.31 23.59 -5.56
CA SER A 350 19.95 24.13 -4.24
C SER A 350 20.20 23.15 -3.11
N ARG A 351 19.88 23.57 -1.87
CA ARG A 351 19.91 22.72 -0.69
C ARG A 351 18.54 22.70 -0.02
N ALA A 352 18.09 21.53 0.38
CA ALA A 352 16.89 21.32 1.17
C ALA A 352 17.26 20.85 2.59
N TRP A 353 16.39 21.08 3.53
CA TRP A 353 16.53 20.64 4.91
C TRP A 353 15.74 19.35 5.13
N ASN A 354 16.38 18.35 5.72
CA ASN A 354 15.71 17.15 6.21
C ASN A 354 15.57 17.25 7.73
N PRO A 355 14.41 17.60 8.27
CA PRO A 355 14.22 17.84 9.70
C PRO A 355 14.32 16.57 10.54
N LEU A 356 13.94 15.40 10.00
CA LEU A 356 14.02 14.12 10.70
C LEU A 356 15.46 13.64 10.85
N ARG A 357 16.32 13.92 9.86
CA ARG A 357 17.76 13.58 9.90
C ARG A 357 18.63 14.71 10.41
N GLN A 358 18.07 15.91 10.61
CA GLN A 358 18.79 17.12 10.98
C GLN A 358 19.98 17.41 10.05
N LYS A 359 19.77 17.21 8.73
CA LYS A 359 20.80 17.36 7.71
C LYS A 359 20.34 18.20 6.54
N LYS A 360 21.28 18.99 6.00
CA LYS A 360 21.08 19.69 4.72
C LYS A 360 21.42 18.72 3.59
N GLU A 361 20.46 18.50 2.72
CA GLU A 361 20.61 17.66 1.54
C GLU A 361 20.90 18.50 0.30
N ASN A 362 21.78 18.04 -0.55
CA ASN A 362 22.12 18.70 -1.81
C ASN A 362 21.19 18.21 -2.92
N ILE A 363 20.56 19.12 -3.64
CA ILE A 363 19.69 18.84 -4.78
C ILE A 363 20.50 19.02 -6.06
N ALA A 364 21.25 18.02 -6.45
CA ALA A 364 22.17 18.16 -7.60
C ALA A 364 21.42 18.30 -8.91
N GLN A 365 20.43 17.45 -9.16
CA GLN A 365 19.66 17.40 -10.40
C GLN A 365 18.20 17.07 -10.12
N LEU A 366 17.31 17.57 -10.98
CA LEU A 366 15.88 17.28 -10.98
C LEU A 366 15.49 16.68 -12.34
N TRP A 367 14.65 15.66 -12.31
CA TRP A 367 14.24 14.91 -13.49
C TRP A 367 12.72 14.70 -13.51
N HIS A 368 12.07 15.06 -14.61
CA HIS A 368 10.76 14.53 -14.94
C HIS A 368 10.93 13.13 -15.55
N VAL A 369 10.24 12.15 -15.02
CA VAL A 369 10.27 10.78 -15.53
C VAL A 369 9.06 10.58 -16.44
N GLN A 370 9.32 10.40 -17.73
CA GLN A 370 8.32 10.17 -18.77
C GLN A 370 8.56 8.77 -19.33
N ALA A 371 7.72 7.82 -18.99
CA ALA A 371 7.77 6.45 -19.52
C ALA A 371 9.21 5.90 -19.72
N ASP A 372 9.72 5.97 -20.96
CA ASP A 372 11.05 5.51 -21.35
C ASP A 372 12.12 6.63 -21.33
N ARG A 373 11.75 7.87 -20.98
CA ARG A 373 12.62 9.05 -21.04
C ARG A 373 12.71 9.78 -19.72
N ARG A 374 13.87 10.35 -19.46
CA ARG A 374 14.11 11.26 -18.34
C ARG A 374 14.48 12.62 -18.90
N GLU A 375 13.72 13.64 -18.52
CA GLU A 375 13.98 15.02 -18.90
C GLU A 375 14.52 15.79 -17.70
N GLN A 376 15.72 16.33 -17.82
CA GLN A 376 16.29 17.15 -16.75
C GLN A 376 15.60 18.51 -16.71
N VAL A 377 15.15 18.93 -15.52
CA VAL A 377 14.45 20.20 -15.33
C VAL A 377 15.21 21.09 -14.36
N PRO A 378 15.19 22.42 -14.54
CA PRO A 378 15.89 23.35 -13.66
C PRO A 378 15.17 23.56 -12.32
N GLU A 379 13.88 23.40 -12.30
CA GLU A 379 13.04 23.58 -11.10
C GLU A 379 11.82 22.66 -11.13
N ALA A 380 11.32 22.34 -9.92
CA ALA A 380 10.06 21.63 -9.70
C ALA A 380 9.18 22.49 -8.75
N LYS A 381 7.89 22.56 -9.02
CA LYS A 381 6.93 23.40 -8.30
C LYS A 381 5.93 22.57 -7.51
N ALA A 382 5.22 23.22 -6.60
CA ALA A 382 4.07 22.63 -5.93
C ALA A 382 3.19 21.89 -6.95
N GLY A 383 2.79 20.66 -6.62
CA GLY A 383 2.04 19.77 -7.51
C GLY A 383 2.89 18.78 -8.32
N ASP A 384 4.18 19.01 -8.51
CA ASP A 384 5.05 18.13 -9.31
C ASP A 384 5.45 16.86 -8.55
N ILE A 385 5.67 15.79 -9.31
CA ILE A 385 6.38 14.57 -8.90
C ILE A 385 7.66 14.50 -9.72
N VAL A 386 8.82 14.51 -9.04
CA VAL A 386 10.13 14.57 -9.69
C VAL A 386 11.11 13.56 -9.11
N GLY A 387 12.02 13.09 -9.95
CA GLY A 387 13.22 12.39 -9.52
C GLY A 387 14.30 13.38 -9.11
N VAL A 388 14.94 13.16 -7.96
CA VAL A 388 15.98 14.01 -7.40
C VAL A 388 17.25 13.20 -7.21
N ILE A 389 18.37 13.69 -7.79
CA ILE A 389 19.70 13.15 -7.50
C ILE A 389 20.40 14.11 -6.53
N GLY A 390 21.01 13.53 -5.48
CA GLY A 390 21.79 14.31 -4.50
C GLY A 390 21.51 14.01 -3.05
N PRO A 391 20.26 13.80 -2.58
CA PRO A 391 19.99 13.42 -1.21
C PRO A 391 20.65 12.08 -0.86
N ARG A 392 21.54 12.08 0.15
CA ARG A 392 22.29 10.88 0.56
C ARG A 392 21.87 10.32 1.92
N ALA A 393 21.44 11.19 2.82
CA ALA A 393 21.00 10.80 4.14
C ALA A 393 19.49 10.52 4.23
N SER A 394 18.73 10.97 3.25
CA SER A 394 17.29 10.78 3.20
C SER A 394 16.92 9.33 2.93
N VAL A 395 15.82 8.90 3.53
CA VAL A 395 15.17 7.61 3.29
C VAL A 395 13.73 7.82 2.82
N THR A 396 13.10 6.77 2.36
CA THR A 396 11.67 6.79 2.01
C THR A 396 10.82 7.18 3.22
N GLY A 397 9.94 8.17 3.06
CA GLY A 397 9.11 8.76 4.12
C GLY A 397 9.69 10.06 4.70
N ASP A 398 10.92 10.43 4.37
CA ASP A 398 11.51 11.67 4.88
C ASP A 398 10.93 12.91 4.19
N THR A 399 10.78 13.99 4.96
CA THR A 399 10.40 15.30 4.46
C THR A 399 11.63 16.11 4.06
N LEU A 400 11.58 16.76 2.91
CA LEU A 400 12.53 17.80 2.51
C LEU A 400 11.83 19.15 2.49
N CYS A 401 12.37 20.15 3.16
CA CYS A 401 11.73 21.46 3.29
C CYS A 401 12.73 22.62 3.26
N ASP A 402 12.19 23.84 3.28
CA ASP A 402 13.00 25.05 3.43
C ASP A 402 13.60 25.11 4.84
N VAL A 403 14.87 25.48 4.92
CA VAL A 403 15.60 25.66 6.20
C VAL A 403 14.95 26.73 7.10
N ALA A 404 14.42 27.78 6.47
CA ALA A 404 13.80 28.91 7.19
C ALA A 404 12.37 28.64 7.68
N ALA A 405 11.72 27.63 7.11
CA ALA A 405 10.36 27.26 7.46
C ALA A 405 10.22 25.73 7.57
N PRO A 406 10.85 25.09 8.58
CA PRO A 406 10.85 23.65 8.70
C PRO A 406 9.45 23.10 8.97
N ILE A 407 9.18 21.92 8.42
CA ILE A 407 7.96 21.14 8.63
C ILE A 407 8.32 19.66 8.54
N VAL A 408 7.68 18.83 9.35
CA VAL A 408 7.71 17.38 9.23
C VAL A 408 6.33 16.93 8.78
N LEU A 409 6.21 16.46 7.55
CA LEU A 409 4.98 15.86 7.08
C LEU A 409 4.75 14.53 7.82
N GLU A 410 3.49 14.14 7.94
CA GLU A 410 3.14 12.87 8.59
C GLU A 410 3.96 11.72 8.01
N THR A 411 4.64 11.00 8.89
CA THR A 411 5.43 9.83 8.51
C THR A 411 4.50 8.67 8.15
N ILE A 412 4.85 7.95 7.09
CA ILE A 412 4.13 6.75 6.69
C ILE A 412 4.37 5.69 7.78
N THR A 413 3.29 5.23 8.42
CA THR A 413 3.37 4.10 9.35
C THR A 413 3.36 2.81 8.55
N PHE A 414 4.50 2.12 8.52
CA PHE A 414 4.60 0.84 7.83
C PHE A 414 4.13 -0.30 8.71
N PRO A 415 3.45 -1.32 8.15
CA PRO A 415 3.11 -2.52 8.89
C PRO A 415 4.37 -3.25 9.36
N GLU A 416 4.28 -3.95 10.47
CA GLU A 416 5.39 -4.79 10.94
C GLU A 416 5.66 -5.96 10.01
N THR A 417 6.93 -6.36 9.98
CA THR A 417 7.38 -7.54 9.19
C THR A 417 6.73 -8.81 9.73
N VAL A 418 6.31 -9.70 8.82
CA VAL A 418 5.53 -10.90 9.13
C VAL A 418 6.39 -12.15 9.14
N ILE A 419 7.36 -12.23 8.22
CA ILE A 419 8.26 -13.40 8.11
C ILE A 419 9.71 -12.98 8.18
N SER A 420 10.55 -13.91 8.61
CA SER A 420 12.01 -13.74 8.66
C SER A 420 12.72 -14.96 8.05
N MET A 421 13.85 -14.68 7.40
CA MET A 421 14.79 -15.70 6.90
C MET A 421 16.17 -15.42 7.48
N ALA A 422 16.94 -16.47 7.76
CA ALA A 422 18.36 -16.32 7.97
C ALA A 422 19.07 -16.33 6.63
N ILE A 423 19.97 -15.36 6.40
CA ILE A 423 20.75 -15.24 5.18
C ILE A 423 22.25 -15.22 5.53
N GLU A 424 23.02 -16.04 4.86
CA GLU A 424 24.45 -16.15 5.05
C GLU A 424 25.15 -16.09 3.69
N PRO A 425 26.24 -15.30 3.54
CA PRO A 425 27.03 -15.33 2.32
C PRO A 425 27.81 -16.65 2.23
N GLU A 426 28.11 -17.10 1.03
CA GLU A 426 28.90 -18.33 0.82
C GLU A 426 30.31 -18.24 1.42
N THR A 427 30.88 -17.05 1.47
CA THR A 427 32.20 -16.80 2.01
C THR A 427 32.18 -15.74 3.11
N SER A 428 33.02 -15.93 4.14
CA SER A 428 33.15 -14.95 5.24
C SER A 428 33.66 -13.58 4.77
N LEU A 429 34.40 -13.53 3.66
CA LEU A 429 34.91 -12.29 3.06
C LEU A 429 33.80 -11.41 2.50
N GLU A 430 32.66 -11.98 2.15
CA GLU A 430 31.51 -11.25 1.59
C GLU A 430 30.57 -10.69 2.65
N ARG A 431 30.77 -10.97 3.94
CA ARG A 431 29.93 -10.45 5.04
C ARG A 431 29.79 -8.93 5.01
N LYS A 432 30.91 -8.23 4.84
CA LYS A 432 30.90 -6.76 4.78
C LYS A 432 30.09 -6.25 3.61
N LYS A 433 30.27 -6.87 2.42
CA LYS A 433 29.54 -6.53 1.21
C LYS A 433 28.05 -6.83 1.34
N LEU A 434 27.68 -7.94 2.00
CA LEU A 434 26.30 -8.26 2.33
C LEU A 434 25.69 -7.20 3.25
N SER A 435 26.39 -6.82 4.34
CA SER A 435 25.91 -5.77 5.25
C SER A 435 25.69 -4.43 4.53
N GLU A 436 26.62 -4.01 3.66
CA GLU A 436 26.48 -2.78 2.86
C GLU A 436 25.28 -2.86 1.89
N ALA A 437 25.06 -4.00 1.25
CA ALA A 437 23.93 -4.23 0.36
C ALA A 437 22.60 -4.20 1.11
N LEU A 438 22.53 -4.85 2.28
CA LEU A 438 21.32 -4.86 3.12
C LEU A 438 21.00 -3.46 3.65
N GLU A 439 21.98 -2.66 4.05
CA GLU A 439 21.73 -1.28 4.47
C GLU A 439 21.21 -0.41 3.32
N MET A 440 21.69 -0.63 2.09
CA MET A 440 21.16 0.04 0.92
C MET A 440 19.69 -0.34 0.66
N MET A 441 19.36 -1.64 0.78
CA MET A 441 17.99 -2.11 0.61
C MET A 441 17.03 -1.58 1.68
N LYS A 442 17.47 -1.47 2.94
CA LYS A 442 16.69 -0.84 4.03
C LYS A 442 16.34 0.63 3.75
N ARG A 443 17.22 1.36 3.07
CA ARG A 443 16.94 2.75 2.69
C ARG A 443 15.86 2.84 1.60
N GLN A 444 15.79 1.84 0.72
CA GLN A 444 14.81 1.79 -0.36
C GLN A 444 13.46 1.31 0.13
N ASP A 445 13.47 0.31 0.99
CA ASP A 445 12.28 -0.36 1.50
C ASP A 445 12.22 -0.35 3.02
N PRO A 446 11.40 0.52 3.62
CA PRO A 446 11.25 0.59 5.07
C PRO A 446 10.58 -0.64 5.69
N THR A 447 9.93 -1.50 4.91
CA THR A 447 9.33 -2.76 5.38
C THR A 447 10.32 -3.91 5.35
N PHE A 448 11.51 -3.70 4.81
CA PHE A 448 12.60 -4.63 4.87
C PHE A 448 13.46 -4.34 6.09
N ARG A 449 13.65 -5.32 6.95
CA ARG A 449 14.57 -5.25 8.10
C ARG A 449 15.69 -6.26 7.93
N ALA A 450 16.89 -5.85 8.31
CA ALA A 450 18.04 -6.74 8.40
C ALA A 450 18.73 -6.48 9.74
N LEU A 451 18.90 -7.52 10.53
CA LEU A 451 19.51 -7.49 11.85
C LEU A 451 20.53 -8.62 11.94
N GLU A 452 21.69 -8.33 12.53
CA GLU A 452 22.64 -9.37 12.91
C GLU A 452 22.27 -9.87 14.30
N SER A 453 22.01 -11.18 14.43
CA SER A 453 21.73 -11.80 15.73
C SER A 453 23.01 -11.85 16.54
N GLU A 454 23.04 -11.17 17.68
CA GLU A 454 24.19 -11.16 18.59
C GLU A 454 24.49 -12.57 19.12
N ASP A 455 23.46 -13.40 19.34
CA ASP A 455 23.60 -14.74 19.91
C ASP A 455 24.11 -15.76 18.90
N THR A 456 23.71 -15.66 17.63
CA THR A 456 24.00 -16.66 16.59
C THR A 456 24.98 -16.19 15.53
N GLY A 457 25.27 -14.89 15.46
CA GLY A 457 26.05 -14.28 14.40
C GLY A 457 25.41 -14.40 13.02
N GLN A 458 24.11 -14.80 12.95
CA GLN A 458 23.37 -14.91 11.71
C GLN A 458 22.75 -13.56 11.34
N THR A 459 22.80 -13.23 10.06
CA THR A 459 22.05 -12.10 9.53
C THR A 459 20.62 -12.56 9.27
N LEU A 460 19.67 -11.95 9.99
CA LEU A 460 18.24 -12.17 9.80
C LEU A 460 17.68 -11.08 8.89
N ILE A 461 17.00 -11.47 7.84
CA ILE A 461 16.22 -10.58 6.99
C ILE A 461 14.73 -10.81 7.25
N SER A 462 13.98 -9.74 7.40
CA SER A 462 12.54 -9.81 7.68
C SER A 462 11.78 -8.94 6.68
N GLY A 463 10.60 -9.42 6.27
CA GLY A 463 9.78 -8.74 5.27
C GLY A 463 8.29 -9.04 5.43
N MET A 464 7.51 -8.55 4.49
CA MET A 464 6.05 -8.60 4.51
C MET A 464 5.48 -9.95 4.07
N GLY A 465 6.26 -10.77 3.37
CA GLY A 465 5.86 -12.08 2.90
C GLY A 465 7.00 -12.85 2.23
N GLU A 466 6.70 -14.08 1.81
CA GLU A 466 7.69 -14.98 1.21
C GLU A 466 8.21 -14.41 -0.12
N LEU A 467 7.30 -13.93 -0.97
CA LEU A 467 7.64 -13.34 -2.25
C LEU A 467 8.53 -12.10 -2.08
N HIS A 468 8.24 -11.26 -1.08
CA HIS A 468 9.07 -10.09 -0.78
C HIS A 468 10.52 -10.48 -0.47
N LEU A 469 10.75 -11.47 0.41
CA LEU A 469 12.09 -11.92 0.77
C LEU A 469 12.79 -12.67 -0.38
N GLU A 470 12.04 -13.37 -1.22
CA GLU A 470 12.57 -14.00 -2.43
C GLU A 470 13.09 -12.95 -3.43
N VAL A 471 12.35 -11.89 -3.68
CA VAL A 471 12.78 -10.77 -4.52
C VAL A 471 14.05 -10.11 -3.96
N ILE A 472 14.12 -9.89 -2.64
CA ILE A 472 15.33 -9.37 -1.98
C ILE A 472 16.53 -10.28 -2.22
N ARG A 473 16.36 -11.61 -2.08
CA ARG A 473 17.41 -12.59 -2.33
C ARG A 473 17.91 -12.54 -3.78
N HIS A 474 16.98 -12.51 -4.75
CA HIS A 474 17.34 -12.44 -6.17
C HIS A 474 18.07 -11.13 -6.50
N ARG A 475 17.67 -10.01 -5.90
CA ARG A 475 18.39 -8.74 -6.05
C ARG A 475 19.81 -8.78 -5.50
N LEU A 476 20.04 -9.44 -4.34
CA LEU A 476 21.39 -9.62 -3.81
C LEU A 476 22.28 -10.38 -4.80
N GLU A 477 21.75 -11.42 -5.44
CA GLU A 477 22.49 -12.21 -6.42
C GLU A 477 22.70 -11.45 -7.73
N ARG A 478 21.64 -10.81 -8.26
CA ARG A 478 21.67 -10.12 -9.55
C ARG A 478 22.45 -8.81 -9.52
N ASP A 479 22.13 -7.92 -8.57
CA ASP A 479 22.62 -6.53 -8.56
C ASP A 479 23.95 -6.40 -7.83
N PHE A 480 24.12 -7.15 -6.74
CA PHE A 480 25.32 -7.10 -5.89
C PHE A 480 26.31 -8.25 -6.13
N LYS A 481 25.92 -9.23 -6.95
CA LYS A 481 26.73 -10.44 -7.22
C LYS A 481 27.12 -11.17 -5.94
N LEU A 482 26.18 -11.25 -5.00
CA LEU A 482 26.34 -11.95 -3.72
C LEU A 482 25.54 -13.25 -3.74
N LYS A 483 26.23 -14.37 -3.72
CA LYS A 483 25.60 -15.66 -3.53
C LYS A 483 25.38 -15.89 -2.05
N CYS A 484 24.12 -16.04 -1.68
CA CYS A 484 23.74 -16.22 -0.29
C CYS A 484 22.99 -17.55 -0.10
N ARG A 485 23.27 -18.22 1.01
CA ARG A 485 22.46 -19.35 1.48
C ARG A 485 21.33 -18.82 2.31
N VAL A 486 20.13 -19.29 2.02
CA VAL A 486 18.92 -18.88 2.72
C VAL A 486 18.37 -20.09 3.46
N HIS A 487 18.08 -19.89 4.73
CA HIS A 487 17.44 -20.88 5.56
C HIS A 487 15.92 -20.74 5.51
N LYS A 488 15.20 -21.77 5.96
CA LYS A 488 13.75 -21.81 5.97
C LYS A 488 13.17 -20.54 6.59
N PRO A 489 12.14 -19.92 6.00
CA PRO A 489 11.50 -18.74 6.55
C PRO A 489 11.09 -18.97 8.01
N ARG A 490 11.31 -17.99 8.87
CA ARG A 490 10.79 -18.01 10.23
C ARG A 490 9.59 -17.08 10.33
N VAL A 491 8.53 -17.56 10.97
CA VAL A 491 7.34 -16.77 11.26
C VAL A 491 7.63 -15.85 12.44
N SER A 492 7.22 -14.61 12.37
CA SER A 492 7.33 -13.67 13.50
C SER A 492 6.24 -13.99 14.51
N TYR A 493 6.59 -14.80 15.50
CA TYR A 493 5.71 -15.07 16.62
C TYR A 493 5.69 -13.87 17.58
N LYS A 494 4.57 -13.69 18.25
CA LYS A 494 4.35 -12.69 19.31
C LYS A 494 3.97 -13.39 20.59
N GLU A 495 3.93 -12.68 21.68
CA GLU A 495 3.54 -13.20 22.98
C GLU A 495 2.52 -12.26 23.65
N THR A 496 1.49 -12.82 24.29
CA THR A 496 0.53 -12.03 25.03
C THR A 496 0.32 -12.62 26.43
N LEU A 497 -0.31 -11.87 27.32
CA LEU A 497 -0.61 -12.31 28.66
C LEU A 497 -1.96 -13.02 28.71
N GLN A 498 -2.08 -14.06 29.56
CA GLN A 498 -3.36 -14.73 29.84
C GLN A 498 -4.23 -13.91 30.76
N ARG A 499 -3.61 -13.23 31.76
CA ARG A 499 -4.27 -12.43 32.77
C ARG A 499 -3.43 -11.26 33.22
N ALA A 500 -4.06 -10.29 33.85
CA ALA A 500 -3.34 -9.19 34.47
C ALA A 500 -2.47 -9.68 35.65
N ALA A 501 -1.27 -9.18 35.74
CA ALA A 501 -0.35 -9.46 36.85
C ALA A 501 0.55 -8.26 37.14
N THR A 502 1.12 -8.28 38.35
CA THR A 502 2.17 -7.32 38.75
C THR A 502 3.42 -8.11 39.07
N ALA A 503 4.55 -7.63 38.57
CA ALA A 503 5.84 -8.28 38.78
C ALA A 503 6.91 -7.25 39.13
N VAL A 504 7.92 -7.72 39.82
CA VAL A 504 9.10 -6.94 40.20
C VAL A 504 10.31 -7.59 39.55
N GLY A 505 11.12 -6.77 38.92
CA GLY A 505 12.43 -7.18 38.44
C GLY A 505 13.56 -6.49 39.18
N GLU A 506 14.62 -7.23 39.42
CA GLU A 506 15.71 -6.78 40.22
C GLU A 506 17.05 -6.95 39.46
N SER A 507 17.93 -5.98 39.65
CA SER A 507 19.33 -6.11 39.29
C SER A 507 20.17 -6.04 40.58
N ASN A 508 20.92 -7.07 40.85
CA ASN A 508 21.91 -7.09 41.93
C ASN A 508 23.15 -7.88 41.46
N ARG A 509 23.95 -7.25 40.59
CA ARG A 509 25.12 -7.89 39.99
C ARG A 509 26.37 -7.05 40.21
N GLN A 510 27.48 -7.72 40.45
CA GLN A 510 28.82 -7.08 40.43
C GLN A 510 29.44 -7.22 39.03
N VAL A 511 29.69 -6.09 38.37
CA VAL A 511 30.34 -6.04 37.07
C VAL A 511 31.52 -5.04 37.17
N ALA A 512 32.73 -5.54 36.88
CA ALA A 512 33.95 -4.71 36.89
C ALA A 512 34.18 -3.92 38.21
N GLY A 513 33.78 -4.49 39.35
CA GLY A 513 33.96 -3.85 40.68
C GLY A 513 32.84 -2.86 41.05
N GLN A 514 31.84 -2.67 40.23
CA GLN A 514 30.65 -1.88 40.56
C GLN A 514 29.46 -2.79 40.83
N THR A 515 28.68 -2.48 41.88
CA THR A 515 27.46 -3.16 42.20
C THR A 515 26.30 -2.46 41.48
N LEU A 516 25.66 -3.18 40.57
CA LEU A 516 24.52 -2.69 39.77
C LEU A 516 23.21 -3.07 40.49
N VAL A 517 22.63 -2.14 41.27
CA VAL A 517 21.39 -2.35 42.00
C VAL A 517 20.29 -1.50 41.40
N ALA A 518 19.22 -2.12 40.99
CA ALA A 518 18.00 -1.44 40.56
C ALA A 518 16.75 -2.35 40.77
N THR A 519 15.62 -1.73 41.00
CA THR A 519 14.32 -2.43 41.09
C THR A 519 13.34 -1.75 40.15
N VAL A 520 12.62 -2.53 39.34
CA VAL A 520 11.56 -2.06 38.43
C VAL A 520 10.30 -2.87 38.68
N THR A 521 9.22 -2.17 38.99
CA THR A 521 7.90 -2.80 39.22
C THR A 521 6.98 -2.49 38.03
N VAL A 522 6.41 -3.52 37.46
CA VAL A 522 5.50 -3.40 36.30
C VAL A 522 4.19 -4.10 36.57
N ARG A 523 3.11 -3.53 36.05
CA ARG A 523 1.81 -4.17 35.96
C ARG A 523 1.43 -4.33 34.50
N GLY A 524 1.21 -5.57 34.07
CA GLY A 524 0.79 -5.88 32.70
C GLY A 524 -0.66 -6.40 32.68
N GLU A 525 -1.39 -6.03 31.65
CA GLU A 525 -2.74 -6.54 31.39
C GLU A 525 -2.95 -6.78 29.89
N PRO A 526 -3.63 -7.86 29.50
CA PRO A 526 -4.00 -8.09 28.11
C PRO A 526 -5.10 -7.09 27.71
N THR A 527 -4.94 -6.43 26.56
CA THR A 527 -5.95 -5.49 26.03
C THR A 527 -6.97 -6.16 25.13
N GLY A 528 -6.63 -7.33 24.57
CA GLY A 528 -7.43 -7.99 23.53
C GLY A 528 -7.36 -7.29 22.15
N GLU A 529 -6.62 -6.21 22.04
CA GLU A 529 -6.44 -5.46 20.80
C GLU A 529 -5.31 -6.01 19.95
N GLN A 530 -5.43 -5.85 18.63
CA GLN A 530 -4.42 -6.29 17.64
C GLN A 530 -3.39 -5.17 17.43
N MET A 531 -2.62 -4.85 18.47
CA MET A 531 -1.66 -3.75 18.46
C MET A 531 -0.38 -4.11 19.23
N PRO A 532 0.74 -3.45 18.94
CA PRO A 532 1.97 -3.57 19.72
C PRO A 532 1.76 -3.26 21.20
N VAL A 533 2.68 -3.73 22.03
CA VAL A 533 2.69 -3.41 23.46
C VAL A 533 2.70 -1.89 23.70
N THR A 534 1.87 -1.44 24.63
CA THR A 534 1.87 -0.05 25.11
C THR A 534 2.49 -0.01 26.49
N VAL A 535 3.48 0.90 26.68
CA VAL A 535 4.15 1.07 27.98
C VAL A 535 3.92 2.49 28.46
N GLU A 536 3.33 2.60 29.65
CA GLU A 536 2.96 3.87 30.27
C GLU A 536 3.65 4.03 31.62
N GLN A 537 3.98 5.28 31.95
CA GLN A 537 4.48 5.65 33.27
C GLN A 537 3.27 5.77 34.23
N GLY A 538 3.23 4.95 35.26
CA GLY A 538 2.10 4.88 36.20
C GLY A 538 2.30 5.72 37.48
N TRP A 539 3.36 6.51 37.59
CA TRP A 539 3.63 7.36 38.74
C TRP A 539 4.23 8.71 38.33
N PHE A 540 4.04 9.71 39.18
CA PHE A 540 4.52 11.07 38.93
C PHE A 540 5.71 11.38 39.84
N PRO A 541 6.92 11.58 39.28
CA PRO A 541 8.13 11.91 40.07
C PRO A 541 8.05 13.28 40.72
N GLU A 542 8.57 13.40 41.93
CA GLU A 542 8.54 14.66 42.71
C GLU A 542 9.60 15.68 42.26
N ASN A 543 10.63 15.26 41.53
CA ASN A 543 11.72 16.13 41.05
C ASN A 543 12.27 15.65 39.69
N GLU A 544 13.10 16.50 39.06
CA GLU A 544 13.65 16.29 37.72
C GLU A 544 14.58 15.06 37.64
N ALA A 545 15.33 14.77 38.70
CA ALA A 545 16.22 13.60 38.74
C ALA A 545 15.43 12.29 38.76
N LEU A 546 14.37 12.24 39.56
CA LEU A 546 13.45 11.09 39.57
C LEU A 546 12.69 10.97 38.27
N ALA A 547 12.35 12.08 37.60
CA ALA A 547 11.71 12.07 36.30
C ALA A 547 12.60 11.43 35.21
N ALA A 548 13.92 11.72 35.24
CA ALA A 548 14.87 11.09 34.33
C ALA A 548 14.96 9.57 34.56
N ILE A 549 15.02 9.14 35.82
CA ILE A 549 15.01 7.69 36.17
C ILE A 549 13.71 7.01 35.71
N ALA A 550 12.56 7.64 35.98
CA ALA A 550 11.26 7.11 35.53
C ALA A 550 11.16 6.96 34.01
N ALA A 551 11.67 7.95 33.27
CA ALA A 551 11.74 7.89 31.81
C ALA A 551 12.65 6.75 31.33
N THR A 552 13.85 6.59 31.96
CA THR A 552 14.77 5.48 31.64
C THR A 552 14.16 4.12 31.98
N MET A 553 13.42 3.99 33.10
CA MET A 553 12.71 2.75 33.44
C MET A 553 11.63 2.44 32.41
N THR A 554 10.82 3.42 32.03
CA THR A 554 9.73 3.25 31.07
C THR A 554 10.27 2.84 29.69
N GLU A 555 11.34 3.49 29.23
CA GLU A 555 11.98 3.16 27.96
C GLU A 555 12.63 1.78 28.00
N SER A 556 13.32 1.44 29.11
CA SER A 556 13.94 0.11 29.27
C SER A 556 12.90 -1.02 29.30
N VAL A 557 11.72 -0.79 29.92
CA VAL A 557 10.60 -1.73 29.91
C VAL A 557 10.04 -1.86 28.49
N ARG A 558 9.94 -0.77 27.74
CA ARG A 558 9.50 -0.80 26.34
C ARG A 558 10.45 -1.63 25.48
N GLU A 559 11.77 -1.31 25.52
CA GLU A 559 12.80 -2.06 24.80
C GLU A 559 12.76 -3.57 25.14
N SER A 560 12.57 -3.91 26.42
CA SER A 560 12.51 -5.30 26.88
C SER A 560 11.24 -6.00 26.40
N SER A 561 10.10 -5.31 26.39
CA SER A 561 8.81 -5.81 25.91
C SER A 561 8.82 -6.04 24.39
N GLU A 562 9.47 -5.16 23.64
CA GLU A 562 9.66 -5.28 22.18
C GLU A 562 10.66 -6.40 21.81
N ARG A 563 11.61 -6.67 22.67
CA ARG A 563 12.55 -7.79 22.51
C ARG A 563 11.91 -9.12 22.88
N GLY A 564 10.95 -9.10 23.79
CA GLY A 564 10.29 -10.27 24.39
C GLY A 564 11.02 -10.82 25.59
N GLY A 565 10.37 -11.73 26.31
CA GLY A 565 10.93 -12.45 27.43
C GLY A 565 11.87 -13.59 27.02
N GLY A 566 12.00 -14.61 27.86
CA GLY A 566 12.88 -15.75 27.62
C GLY A 566 12.66 -16.52 26.31
N LYS A 567 11.49 -16.37 25.66
CA LYS A 567 11.20 -16.92 24.33
C LYS A 567 11.64 -16.00 23.17
N GLY A 568 12.01 -14.75 23.45
CA GLY A 568 12.41 -13.79 22.44
C GLY A 568 11.30 -13.33 21.48
N CYS A 569 10.02 -13.47 21.90
CA CYS A 569 8.85 -13.05 21.12
C CYS A 569 8.34 -11.70 21.63
N PRO A 570 8.26 -10.64 20.81
CA PRO A 570 7.73 -9.34 21.20
C PRO A 570 6.32 -9.45 21.80
N LEU A 571 6.02 -8.64 22.81
CA LEU A 571 4.70 -8.60 23.41
C LEU A 571 3.70 -7.91 22.48
N TRP A 572 2.47 -8.44 22.43
CA TRP A 572 1.40 -8.00 21.55
C TRP A 572 0.06 -7.96 22.27
N GLY A 573 -0.72 -6.89 22.08
CA GLY A 573 -2.00 -6.73 22.74
C GLY A 573 -1.88 -6.64 24.26
N VAL A 574 -0.79 -6.03 24.76
CA VAL A 574 -0.50 -5.89 26.19
C VAL A 574 -0.30 -4.43 26.52
N ARG A 575 -0.93 -3.98 27.60
CA ARG A 575 -0.67 -2.70 28.23
C ARG A 575 0.18 -2.92 29.48
N ILE A 576 1.32 -2.23 29.57
CA ILE A 576 2.23 -2.29 30.71
C ILE A 576 2.28 -0.92 31.38
N VAL A 577 2.09 -0.88 32.68
CA VAL A 577 2.21 0.31 33.48
C VAL A 577 3.41 0.14 34.41
N VAL A 578 4.39 1.04 34.29
CA VAL A 578 5.56 1.07 35.16
C VAL A 578 5.18 1.78 36.46
N LEU A 579 5.19 1.04 37.56
CA LEU A 579 4.80 1.52 38.87
C LEU A 579 5.99 2.14 39.63
N ALA A 580 5.68 2.93 40.67
CA ALA A 580 6.69 3.44 41.57
C ALA A 580 7.51 2.28 42.17
N SER A 581 8.83 2.39 42.08
CA SER A 581 9.77 1.37 42.57
C SER A 581 10.73 1.99 43.55
N PRO A 582 11.27 1.23 44.53
CA PRO A 582 12.33 1.73 45.42
C PRO A 582 13.56 2.16 44.65
N ILE A 583 14.03 3.36 44.90
CA ILE A 583 15.25 3.89 44.28
C ILE A 583 16.37 3.86 45.34
N PRO A 584 17.45 3.09 45.12
CA PRO A 584 18.56 3.01 46.07
C PRO A 584 19.38 4.31 46.07
N GLU A 585 20.13 4.49 47.14
CA GLU A 585 21.19 5.50 47.22
C GLU A 585 22.57 4.82 47.17
N PRO A 586 23.41 5.16 46.17
CA PRO A 586 23.21 6.14 45.10
C PRO A 586 22.19 5.67 44.03
N PRO A 587 21.60 6.61 43.25
CA PRO A 587 20.64 6.29 42.21
C PRO A 587 21.19 5.28 41.20
N PRO A 588 20.35 4.38 40.67
CA PRO A 588 20.76 3.33 39.75
C PRO A 588 21.24 3.91 38.41
N GLY A 589 22.31 3.37 37.86
CA GLY A 589 22.74 3.66 36.50
C GLY A 589 21.87 2.93 35.45
N ASP A 590 21.88 3.43 34.22
CA ASP A 590 21.07 2.94 33.10
C ASP A 590 21.20 1.42 32.89
N VAL A 591 22.40 0.87 33.01
CA VAL A 591 22.66 -0.57 32.84
C VAL A 591 21.92 -1.41 33.89
N ALA A 592 21.92 -0.94 35.16
CA ALA A 592 21.20 -1.62 36.22
C ALA A 592 19.66 -1.59 35.98
N ILE A 593 19.13 -0.45 35.52
CA ILE A 593 17.70 -0.28 35.17
C ILE A 593 17.33 -1.20 34.02
N ARG A 594 18.13 -1.29 32.99
CA ARG A 594 17.87 -2.19 31.83
C ARG A 594 17.83 -3.66 32.24
N ILE A 595 18.75 -4.10 33.11
CA ILE A 595 18.74 -5.48 33.61
C ILE A 595 17.50 -5.73 34.46
N ALA A 596 17.13 -4.83 35.37
CA ALA A 596 15.95 -4.96 36.19
C ALA A 596 14.64 -4.91 35.36
N ALA A 597 14.61 -4.09 34.30
CA ALA A 597 13.46 -4.04 33.39
C ALA A 597 13.27 -5.36 32.62
N ALA A 598 14.37 -5.97 32.14
CA ALA A 598 14.29 -7.28 31.48
C ALA A 598 13.80 -8.36 32.45
N ASP A 599 14.35 -8.40 33.67
CA ASP A 599 13.91 -9.33 34.72
C ASP A 599 12.42 -9.11 35.11
N ALA A 600 11.97 -7.85 35.14
CA ALA A 600 10.56 -7.52 35.41
C ALA A 600 9.62 -8.06 34.34
N ILE A 601 10.02 -8.01 33.06
CA ILE A 601 9.23 -8.57 31.94
C ILE A 601 9.20 -10.11 32.03
N ASP A 602 10.33 -10.76 32.29
CA ASP A 602 10.37 -12.22 32.45
C ASP A 602 9.49 -12.68 33.62
N ASN A 603 9.58 -12.00 34.75
CA ASN A 603 8.75 -12.27 35.93
C ASN A 603 7.26 -11.98 35.68
N LEU A 604 6.94 -10.94 34.90
CA LEU A 604 5.57 -10.63 34.50
C LEU A 604 4.97 -11.76 33.66
N LEU A 605 5.72 -12.22 32.65
CA LEU A 605 5.30 -13.32 31.78
C LEU A 605 5.07 -14.63 32.58
N ALA A 606 5.96 -14.91 33.53
CA ALA A 606 5.81 -16.07 34.40
C ALA A 606 4.57 -15.96 35.34
N ALA A 607 4.32 -14.79 35.91
CA ALA A 607 3.21 -14.56 36.81
C ALA A 607 1.83 -14.48 36.12
N ALA A 608 1.79 -13.83 34.95
CA ALA A 608 0.57 -13.62 34.17
C ALA A 608 0.18 -14.87 33.35
N GLY A 609 1.14 -15.74 33.08
CA GLY A 609 1.02 -16.77 32.06
C GLY A 609 1.14 -16.17 30.65
N SER A 610 1.96 -16.74 29.81
CA SER A 610 2.12 -16.26 28.44
C SER A 610 1.45 -17.17 27.42
N VAL A 611 0.92 -16.60 26.36
CA VAL A 611 0.39 -17.30 25.19
C VAL A 611 1.20 -16.89 23.97
N LEU A 612 1.76 -17.88 23.28
CA LEU A 612 2.40 -17.67 22.00
C LEU A 612 1.34 -17.36 20.93
N LEU A 613 1.55 -16.30 20.18
CA LEU A 613 0.69 -15.88 19.07
C LEU A 613 1.39 -16.13 17.74
N GLU A 614 0.64 -16.67 16.78
CA GLU A 614 1.06 -16.81 15.39
C GLU A 614 0.26 -15.89 14.48
N PRO A 615 0.84 -15.34 13.40
CA PRO A 615 0.11 -14.53 12.43
C PRO A 615 -0.89 -15.42 11.68
N VAL A 616 -2.15 -14.99 11.69
CA VAL A 616 -3.27 -15.61 10.97
C VAL A 616 -3.60 -14.77 9.76
N MET A 617 -3.65 -15.40 8.61
CA MET A 617 -3.91 -14.79 7.32
C MET A 617 -5.37 -15.00 6.91
N ARG A 618 -5.96 -14.00 6.29
CA ARG A 618 -7.17 -14.16 5.49
C ARG A 618 -6.75 -14.69 4.13
N VAL A 619 -7.29 -15.82 3.72
CA VAL A 619 -7.02 -16.47 2.45
C VAL A 619 -8.30 -16.51 1.65
N GLU A 620 -8.29 -15.97 0.44
CA GLU A 620 -9.39 -16.13 -0.52
C GLU A 620 -8.90 -16.98 -1.68
N VAL A 621 -9.62 -18.06 -1.98
CA VAL A 621 -9.29 -18.97 -3.08
C VAL A 621 -10.46 -19.01 -4.06
N THR A 622 -10.19 -18.62 -5.30
CA THR A 622 -11.14 -18.74 -6.39
C THR A 622 -10.85 -20.04 -7.15
N VAL A 623 -11.81 -20.93 -7.20
CA VAL A 623 -11.63 -22.27 -7.75
C VAL A 623 -12.85 -22.72 -8.54
N PRO A 624 -12.68 -23.39 -9.70
CA PRO A 624 -13.78 -24.06 -10.40
C PRO A 624 -14.40 -25.16 -9.54
N GLU A 625 -15.71 -25.35 -9.64
CA GLU A 625 -16.49 -26.26 -8.79
C GLU A 625 -15.91 -27.69 -8.73
N HIS A 626 -15.38 -28.19 -9.84
CA HIS A 626 -14.82 -29.54 -9.90
C HIS A 626 -13.49 -29.74 -9.14
N HIS A 627 -12.80 -28.67 -8.74
CA HIS A 627 -11.60 -28.73 -7.89
C HIS A 627 -11.86 -28.29 -6.44
N LEU A 628 -13.11 -27.91 -6.13
CA LEU A 628 -13.47 -27.33 -4.84
C LEU A 628 -13.14 -28.27 -3.67
N GLY A 629 -13.48 -29.55 -3.79
CA GLY A 629 -13.25 -30.55 -2.73
C GLY A 629 -11.77 -30.74 -2.41
N ASP A 630 -10.92 -30.78 -3.42
CA ASP A 630 -9.49 -30.98 -3.25
C ASP A 630 -8.84 -29.73 -2.60
N VAL A 631 -9.26 -28.54 -2.99
CA VAL A 631 -8.78 -27.27 -2.39
C VAL A 631 -9.23 -27.13 -0.93
N ILE A 632 -10.46 -27.50 -0.61
CA ILE A 632 -10.98 -27.51 0.78
C ILE A 632 -10.13 -28.48 1.64
N ASN A 633 -9.85 -29.66 1.13
CA ASN A 633 -9.06 -30.66 1.85
C ASN A 633 -7.62 -30.17 2.10
N ASP A 634 -6.95 -29.57 1.10
CA ASP A 634 -5.62 -28.99 1.29
C ASP A 634 -5.61 -27.84 2.30
N LEU A 635 -6.61 -26.94 2.25
CA LEU A 635 -6.76 -25.86 3.22
C LEU A 635 -6.96 -26.40 4.65
N GLN A 636 -7.78 -27.44 4.84
CA GLN A 636 -8.01 -28.05 6.15
C GLN A 636 -6.72 -28.73 6.69
N GLN A 637 -5.95 -29.40 5.84
CA GLN A 637 -4.65 -29.95 6.22
C GLN A 637 -3.68 -28.86 6.68
N ARG A 638 -3.83 -27.64 6.18
CA ARG A 638 -3.05 -26.46 6.58
C ARG A 638 -3.62 -25.72 7.79
N ARG A 639 -4.53 -26.35 8.52
CA ARG A 639 -5.22 -25.75 9.69
C ARG A 639 -6.03 -24.51 9.35
N ALA A 640 -6.45 -24.35 8.09
CA ALA A 640 -7.29 -23.25 7.70
C ALA A 640 -8.73 -23.47 8.15
N ILE A 641 -9.37 -22.42 8.67
CA ILE A 641 -10.78 -22.38 9.05
C ILE A 641 -11.53 -21.67 7.95
N ILE A 642 -12.37 -22.40 7.23
CA ILE A 642 -13.20 -21.82 6.16
C ILE A 642 -14.31 -21.00 6.81
N THR A 643 -14.37 -19.71 6.49
CA THR A 643 -15.33 -18.75 7.07
C THR A 643 -16.50 -18.45 6.16
N ALA A 644 -16.29 -18.52 4.83
CA ALA A 644 -17.34 -18.30 3.84
C ALA A 644 -17.06 -19.09 2.53
N THR A 645 -18.14 -19.39 1.84
CA THR A 645 -18.12 -19.99 0.50
C THR A 645 -19.17 -19.30 -0.35
N GLU A 646 -18.77 -18.69 -1.46
CA GLU A 646 -19.67 -17.99 -2.37
C GLU A 646 -19.52 -18.55 -3.78
N ILE A 647 -20.62 -18.75 -4.47
CA ILE A 647 -20.64 -19.19 -5.88
C ILE A 647 -20.85 -17.95 -6.75
N ARG A 648 -19.94 -17.70 -7.69
CA ARG A 648 -19.98 -16.57 -8.60
C ARG A 648 -19.71 -17.06 -10.03
N GLY A 649 -20.68 -16.95 -10.92
CA GLY A 649 -20.47 -17.18 -12.36
C GLY A 649 -19.78 -18.50 -12.74
N GLY A 650 -20.08 -19.61 -12.05
CA GLY A 650 -19.48 -20.93 -12.34
C GLY A 650 -18.13 -21.22 -11.65
N VAL A 651 -17.65 -20.29 -10.81
CA VAL A 651 -16.52 -20.51 -9.92
C VAL A 651 -16.93 -20.33 -8.46
N THR A 652 -16.24 -20.98 -7.56
CA THR A 652 -16.48 -20.85 -6.12
C THR A 652 -15.35 -20.04 -5.50
N VAL A 653 -15.68 -19.05 -4.68
CA VAL A 653 -14.76 -18.29 -3.86
C VAL A 653 -14.84 -18.79 -2.43
N LEU A 654 -13.73 -19.33 -1.94
CA LEU A 654 -13.55 -19.75 -0.55
C LEU A 654 -12.84 -18.65 0.22
N THR A 655 -13.39 -18.23 1.36
CA THR A 655 -12.69 -17.38 2.32
C THR A 655 -12.31 -18.23 3.52
N ALA A 656 -11.05 -18.18 3.94
CA ALA A 656 -10.55 -18.94 5.08
C ALA A 656 -9.59 -18.10 5.92
N GLU A 657 -9.44 -18.47 7.19
CA GLU A 657 -8.39 -17.99 8.09
C GLU A 657 -7.37 -19.10 8.28
N ALA A 658 -6.10 -18.84 8.00
CA ALA A 658 -5.05 -19.85 8.11
C ALA A 658 -3.78 -19.28 8.77
N PRO A 659 -3.07 -20.08 9.59
CA PRO A 659 -1.77 -19.68 10.12
C PRO A 659 -0.74 -19.51 9.00
N LEU A 660 0.01 -18.41 9.02
CA LEU A 660 1.03 -18.13 8.00
C LEU A 660 2.02 -19.27 7.83
N ALA A 661 2.45 -19.88 8.93
CA ALA A 661 3.39 -21.01 8.92
C ALA A 661 2.90 -22.20 8.07
N SER A 662 1.60 -22.43 8.04
CA SER A 662 0.97 -23.52 7.26
C SER A 662 0.78 -23.16 5.78
N MET A 663 0.87 -21.87 5.43
CA MET A 663 0.63 -21.38 4.07
C MET A 663 1.90 -21.32 3.21
N PHE A 664 3.07 -21.56 3.77
CA PHE A 664 4.29 -21.62 2.96
C PHE A 664 4.19 -22.68 1.87
N GLY A 665 4.54 -22.30 0.64
CA GLY A 665 4.43 -23.15 -0.54
C GLY A 665 2.99 -23.40 -1.04
N TYR A 666 1.97 -22.72 -0.49
CA TYR A 666 0.58 -22.90 -0.91
C TYR A 666 0.35 -22.51 -2.38
N SER A 667 1.08 -21.53 -2.90
CA SER A 667 1.01 -21.15 -4.31
C SER A 667 1.26 -22.32 -5.26
N ALA A 668 2.27 -23.14 -4.97
CA ALA A 668 2.56 -24.32 -5.75
C ALA A 668 1.52 -25.43 -5.53
N ALA A 669 1.08 -25.62 -4.28
CA ALA A 669 0.10 -26.63 -3.93
C ALA A 669 -1.27 -26.35 -4.59
N VAL A 670 -1.81 -25.13 -4.49
CA VAL A 670 -3.11 -24.80 -5.06
C VAL A 670 -3.10 -24.90 -6.59
N ARG A 671 -2.01 -24.54 -7.24
CA ARG A 671 -1.83 -24.72 -8.69
C ARG A 671 -1.82 -26.19 -9.08
N SER A 672 -1.11 -27.04 -8.32
CA SER A 672 -1.04 -28.47 -8.55
C SER A 672 -2.41 -29.13 -8.41
N VAL A 673 -3.13 -28.83 -7.31
CA VAL A 673 -4.44 -29.41 -6.99
C VAL A 673 -5.51 -28.97 -7.99
N SER A 674 -5.43 -27.74 -8.49
CA SER A 674 -6.41 -27.15 -9.42
C SER A 674 -5.99 -27.22 -10.89
N GLN A 675 -4.90 -27.88 -11.22
CA GLN A 675 -4.32 -27.90 -12.57
C GLN A 675 -4.06 -26.50 -13.14
N GLY A 676 -3.65 -25.57 -12.27
CA GLY A 676 -3.39 -24.18 -12.62
C GLY A 676 -4.63 -23.29 -12.78
N ARG A 677 -5.82 -23.79 -12.46
CA ARG A 677 -7.09 -23.06 -12.67
C ARG A 677 -7.56 -22.27 -11.44
N ALA A 678 -7.07 -22.59 -10.25
CA ALA A 678 -7.37 -21.80 -9.06
C ALA A 678 -6.37 -20.65 -8.90
N SER A 679 -6.86 -19.55 -8.40
CA SER A 679 -6.06 -18.42 -7.92
C SER A 679 -6.33 -18.22 -6.43
N PHE A 680 -5.37 -17.64 -5.71
CA PHE A 680 -5.58 -17.27 -4.34
C PHE A 680 -4.96 -15.92 -4.04
N THR A 681 -5.52 -15.25 -3.04
CA THR A 681 -4.94 -14.07 -2.40
C THR A 681 -4.84 -14.33 -0.91
N MET A 682 -3.86 -13.69 -0.27
CA MET A 682 -3.62 -13.83 1.15
C MET A 682 -3.26 -12.47 1.74
N ALA A 683 -3.92 -12.11 2.83
CA ALA A 683 -3.68 -10.86 3.54
C ALA A 683 -3.53 -11.09 5.03
N PRO A 684 -2.65 -10.36 5.75
CA PRO A 684 -2.60 -10.38 7.20
C PRO A 684 -3.97 -10.03 7.79
N LEU A 685 -4.43 -10.82 8.77
CA LEU A 685 -5.72 -10.58 9.42
C LEU A 685 -5.54 -10.20 10.88
N LYS A 686 -4.87 -11.05 11.65
CA LYS A 686 -4.69 -10.91 13.09
C LYS A 686 -3.55 -11.79 13.60
N TYR A 687 -3.14 -11.59 14.83
CA TYR A 687 -2.40 -12.58 15.59
C TYR A 687 -3.38 -13.43 16.41
N GLY A 688 -3.23 -14.74 16.34
CA GLY A 688 -4.06 -15.71 17.08
C GLY A 688 -3.20 -16.69 17.88
N PRO A 689 -3.77 -17.42 18.86
CA PRO A 689 -3.02 -18.39 19.63
C PRO A 689 -2.38 -19.45 18.72
N ALA A 690 -1.07 -19.68 18.90
CA ALA A 690 -0.34 -20.72 18.19
C ALA A 690 -0.83 -22.11 18.62
N SER A 691 -0.63 -23.13 17.77
CA SER A 691 -0.93 -24.51 18.12
C SER A 691 -0.06 -24.99 19.29
N ALA A 692 -0.54 -25.99 20.01
CA ALA A 692 0.21 -26.61 21.12
C ALA A 692 1.59 -27.11 20.65
N GLU A 693 1.65 -27.77 19.50
CA GLU A 693 2.90 -28.24 18.90
C GLU A 693 3.89 -27.09 18.61
N THR A 694 3.36 -25.96 18.11
CA THR A 694 4.19 -24.78 17.85
C THR A 694 4.66 -24.14 19.15
N ALA A 695 3.77 -24.04 20.15
CA ALA A 695 4.11 -23.48 21.45
C ALA A 695 5.16 -24.33 22.19
N ASP A 696 5.05 -25.66 22.12
CA ASP A 696 6.01 -26.60 22.73
C ASP A 696 7.39 -26.51 22.07
N ALA A 697 7.46 -26.22 20.76
CA ALA A 697 8.72 -26.05 20.07
C ALA A 697 9.48 -24.77 20.46
N TYR A 698 8.78 -23.82 21.11
CA TYR A 698 9.32 -22.56 21.65
C TYR A 698 9.58 -22.59 23.15
N MET A 699 9.20 -23.68 23.84
CA MET A 699 9.55 -23.92 25.26
C MET A 699 10.89 -24.63 25.37
#